data_f1d777f072a905f976b17d952c3e4777
#
_entry.id   f1d777f072a905f976b17d952c3e4777
#
_cell.length_a   1.000
_cell.length_b   1.000
_cell.length_c   1.000
_cell.angle_alpha   90.00
_cell.angle_beta   90.00
_cell.angle_gamma   90.00
#
_symmetry.space_group_name_H-M   'P 1'
#
loop_
_entity.id
_entity.type
_entity.pdbx_description
1 polymer ?
#
loop_
_entity_poly.entity_id
_entity_poly.type
_entity_poly.pdbx_seq_one_letter_code
_entity_poly.pdbx_strand_id
1 'polypeptide(L)'
;MPMRLTLHPHSHRPFACSLLAIHALFAFLLGVTTGREAVAQGRPLPSRSALPEPPPPPTDVFLLELRRRARGTDRQLAESIRDALRLKLDVEASRFLESIEQRQWDDAKRREVAQIISADSLLRAMVDETITAKAKTQVAELLAAKRRYDESPERIAAAIPAIGSGDPERELPATRTLLAAGIAAVGPLALAAAQEPDPRRRDAILRLMARSGEDSLGALSSLAIYGSTEVRGGALASLDRLRSEAAVGHLSVAVYAADASQAERDFASERLEQQFGKIPSHADTQAYLIDNLSSLRRAAGRLAHSEASGIAWSVDPQSGAPVATPTTAALAAQRQVVDQSRLLYRLGNLSPRATQAGVTADLAYRFQIEPLAVAEQIDELRQIWGDEAFTAQSLSSIIGGAIADDDLAAAVAAMTLVDPSTPGNRGDLVTTGSADLAPLVKAVTHSVPQVRYEAALAVLRLDFQSPFPGVSTVTDRLNEMASLSRDPIALIVDTRVERESQIERLIASLGYRVEVASSVAEAIRQVDRGGDLRLVITTSMLPDRSALELVDAVRRHPMGLRIPIFIHGPYDSSIQVAVEDMRWNAPVAHMELPNSAAGWGVILEPVMSLPIGRLQGFDPLSPAQRYDFRRRAILGIGKLTGSPDVYDFYGLDRMLTASIGAVDARDPDVAKVAFGDPRLALLSASANGQAQATLVEMMLRPSTKQADYQAAAEALRASIERHGVVMSGDVVRRLGVAAASMARGPQQQAVAEIVELIANRFGFMIVGADDP
;
A
#
# COMPACT_ATOMS: atom_id res chain seq x y z
N MET A 1 -2.64 39.87 13.10
CA MET A 1 -1.98 39.76 11.78
C MET A 1 -0.95 38.66 11.87
N PRO A 2 -1.16 37.50 11.27
CA PRO A 2 -0.15 36.46 11.24
C PRO A 2 0.86 36.79 10.14
N MET A 3 2.10 37.01 10.53
CA MET A 3 3.22 37.11 9.58
C MET A 3 3.46 35.71 8.97
N ARG A 4 3.16 35.57 7.69
CA ARG A 4 3.64 34.46 6.89
C ARG A 4 5.15 34.61 6.75
N LEU A 5 5.92 33.63 7.22
CA LEU A 5 7.31 33.46 6.86
C LEU A 5 7.37 33.07 5.38
N THR A 6 7.45 34.05 4.52
CA THR A 6 7.77 33.85 3.10
C THR A 6 9.27 33.63 3.00
N LEU A 7 9.66 32.37 2.95
CA LEU A 7 10.97 32.00 2.43
C LEU A 7 10.98 32.33 0.93
N HIS A 8 11.73 33.33 0.53
CA HIS A 8 12.02 33.57 -0.87
C HIS A 8 12.74 32.35 -1.45
N PRO A 9 12.29 31.80 -2.57
CA PRO A 9 13.00 30.73 -3.23
C PRO A 9 14.23 31.35 -3.92
N HIS A 10 15.36 31.27 -3.26
CA HIS A 10 16.63 31.36 -4.00
C HIS A 10 16.71 30.14 -4.90
N SER A 11 16.84 30.43 -6.18
CA SER A 11 17.01 29.51 -7.28
C SER A 11 18.13 28.51 -7.01
N HIS A 12 17.80 27.36 -6.42
CA HIS A 12 18.69 26.20 -6.38
C HIS A 12 18.14 25.15 -7.34
N ARG A 13 18.93 24.91 -8.37
CA ARG A 13 18.74 23.79 -9.31
C ARG A 13 18.62 22.48 -8.52
N PRO A 14 17.72 21.58 -8.93
CA PRO A 14 17.51 20.32 -8.21
C PRO A 14 18.70 19.39 -8.44
N PHE A 15 19.50 19.19 -7.42
CA PHE A 15 20.50 18.10 -7.34
C PHE A 15 19.86 16.73 -7.05
N ALA A 16 18.55 16.65 -6.93
CA ALA A 16 17.82 15.44 -6.59
C ALA A 16 17.73 14.38 -7.72
N CYS A 17 18.19 14.68 -8.94
CA CYS A 17 18.12 13.74 -10.06
C CYS A 17 19.23 12.71 -10.14
N SER A 18 20.31 12.82 -9.37
CA SER A 18 21.47 11.93 -9.56
C SER A 18 21.39 10.58 -8.83
N LEU A 19 20.66 10.47 -7.73
CA LEU A 19 20.55 9.21 -6.99
C LEU A 19 19.46 8.26 -7.55
N LEU A 20 18.36 8.80 -8.09
CA LEU A 20 17.32 7.99 -8.73
C LEU A 20 17.78 7.33 -10.03
N ALA A 21 18.73 7.93 -10.75
CA ALA A 21 19.29 7.36 -11.98
C ALA A 21 20.16 6.13 -11.72
N ILE A 22 20.82 6.02 -10.58
CA ILE A 22 21.71 4.90 -10.25
C ILE A 22 20.91 3.65 -9.86
N HIS A 23 19.76 3.79 -9.20
CA HIS A 23 18.93 2.67 -8.80
C HIS A 23 18.03 2.13 -9.93
N ALA A 24 17.58 2.97 -10.86
CA ALA A 24 16.83 2.55 -12.04
C ALA A 24 17.68 1.71 -13.03
N LEU A 25 18.99 1.91 -13.05
CA LEU A 25 19.91 1.15 -13.93
C LEU A 25 20.08 -0.30 -13.46
N PHE A 26 19.93 -0.59 -12.18
CA PHE A 26 20.10 -1.96 -11.64
C PHE A 26 18.88 -2.87 -11.88
N ALA A 27 17.69 -2.32 -11.98
CA ALA A 27 16.47 -3.07 -12.28
C ALA A 27 16.37 -3.46 -13.77
N PHE A 28 17.01 -2.72 -14.67
CA PHE A 28 16.95 -2.96 -16.12
C PHE A 28 17.87 -4.11 -16.60
N LEU A 29 18.84 -4.54 -15.79
CA LEU A 29 19.84 -5.56 -16.18
C LEU A 29 19.40 -7.01 -15.92
N LEU A 30 18.27 -7.25 -15.25
CA LEU A 30 17.79 -8.61 -14.94
C LEU A 30 16.60 -9.10 -15.80
N GLY A 31 16.12 -8.30 -16.74
CA GLY A 31 14.82 -8.52 -17.41
C GLY A 31 14.79 -8.78 -18.92
N VAL A 32 15.89 -9.10 -19.60
CA VAL A 32 15.81 -9.36 -21.06
C VAL A 32 16.56 -10.63 -21.46
N THR A 33 15.91 -11.77 -21.29
CA THR A 33 16.14 -12.96 -22.11
C THR A 33 14.83 -13.72 -22.31
N THR A 34 13.98 -13.28 -23.25
CA THR A 34 13.03 -14.18 -23.90
C THR A 34 13.08 -13.93 -25.40
N GLY A 35 13.43 -14.98 -26.12
CA GLY A 35 13.65 -14.98 -27.56
C GLY A 35 12.40 -14.61 -28.36
N ARG A 36 12.59 -13.78 -29.34
CA ARG A 36 11.69 -13.60 -30.46
C ARG A 36 12.07 -14.59 -31.55
N GLU A 37 11.31 -15.65 -31.70
CA GLU A 37 11.23 -16.38 -32.96
C GLU A 37 10.37 -15.55 -33.93
N ALA A 38 11.03 -14.94 -34.89
CA ALA A 38 10.37 -14.30 -36.06
C ALA A 38 10.18 -15.33 -37.13
N VAL A 39 8.93 -15.58 -37.49
CA VAL A 39 8.55 -16.37 -38.66
C VAL A 39 9.04 -15.67 -39.96
N ALA A 40 9.99 -16.29 -40.62
CA ALA A 40 10.56 -15.81 -41.87
C ALA A 40 9.61 -16.07 -43.04
N GLN A 41 9.05 -15.00 -43.62
CA GLN A 41 8.53 -15.04 -44.99
C GLN A 41 9.70 -14.88 -45.97
N GLY A 42 9.82 -15.84 -46.88
CA GLY A 42 10.93 -15.95 -47.81
C GLY A 42 11.07 -14.76 -48.76
N ARG A 43 12.21 -14.12 -48.73
CA ARG A 43 12.80 -13.34 -49.79
C ARG A 43 14.10 -13.98 -50.20
N PRO A 44 14.44 -14.01 -51.52
CA PRO A 44 15.67 -14.64 -51.97
C PRO A 44 16.88 -13.94 -51.41
N LEU A 45 17.81 -14.75 -50.89
CA LEU A 45 19.09 -14.32 -50.36
C LEU A 45 19.90 -13.55 -51.43
N PRO A 46 20.36 -12.34 -51.16
CA PRO A 46 21.43 -11.74 -51.94
C PRO A 46 22.74 -12.52 -51.65
N SER A 47 23.46 -12.74 -52.72
CA SER A 47 24.79 -13.37 -52.78
C SER A 47 25.69 -12.96 -51.58
N ARG A 48 26.44 -13.94 -51.07
CA ARG A 48 27.52 -13.78 -50.09
C ARG A 48 28.28 -12.48 -50.26
N SER A 49 27.90 -11.44 -49.53
CA SER A 49 28.78 -10.31 -49.30
C SER A 49 29.91 -10.79 -48.37
N ALA A 50 31.10 -10.62 -48.81
CA ALA A 50 32.31 -10.87 -48.02
C ALA A 50 32.16 -10.28 -46.60
N LEU A 51 32.56 -11.05 -45.62
CA LEU A 51 32.74 -10.52 -44.27
C LEU A 51 33.50 -9.19 -44.36
N PRO A 52 33.07 -8.11 -43.70
CA PRO A 52 33.79 -6.87 -43.75
C PRO A 52 35.27 -7.16 -43.33
N GLU A 53 36.20 -6.75 -44.15
CA GLU A 53 37.61 -6.84 -43.83
C GLU A 53 37.83 -6.28 -42.42
N PRO A 54 38.61 -6.95 -41.56
CA PRO A 54 38.95 -6.42 -40.27
C PRO A 54 39.59 -5.03 -40.45
N PRO A 55 39.15 -4.02 -39.67
CA PRO A 55 39.69 -2.66 -39.84
C PRO A 55 41.21 -2.70 -39.82
N PRO A 56 41.90 -1.93 -40.67
CA PRO A 56 43.35 -1.91 -40.73
C PRO A 56 43.91 -1.63 -39.34
N PRO A 57 45.06 -2.25 -38.99
CA PRO A 57 45.66 -2.03 -37.69
C PRO A 57 45.95 -0.53 -37.50
N PRO A 58 45.70 0.03 -36.29
CA PRO A 58 45.91 1.45 -36.06
C PRO A 58 47.38 1.79 -36.34
N THR A 59 47.60 2.85 -37.10
CA THR A 59 48.93 3.43 -37.37
C THR A 59 49.44 4.28 -36.19
N ASP A 60 48.60 4.55 -35.21
CA ASP A 60 48.95 5.31 -34.02
C ASP A 60 49.87 4.47 -33.09
N VAL A 61 51.10 4.90 -32.98
CA VAL A 61 52.14 4.25 -32.15
C VAL A 61 51.72 4.15 -30.68
N PHE A 62 50.97 5.14 -30.18
CA PHE A 62 50.42 5.13 -28.81
C PHE A 62 49.44 4.00 -28.62
N LEU A 63 48.48 3.82 -29.54
CA LEU A 63 47.49 2.73 -29.47
C LEU A 63 48.15 1.35 -29.57
N LEU A 64 49.18 1.20 -30.41
CA LEU A 64 49.94 -0.05 -30.50
C LEU A 64 50.66 -0.39 -29.19
N GLU A 65 51.28 0.60 -28.56
CA GLU A 65 51.94 0.42 -27.27
C GLU A 65 50.93 0.13 -26.15
N LEU A 66 49.77 0.84 -26.12
CA LEU A 66 48.69 0.60 -25.17
C LEU A 66 48.17 -0.84 -25.28
N ARG A 67 47.95 -1.33 -26.50
CA ARG A 67 47.54 -2.72 -26.78
C ARG A 67 48.58 -3.74 -26.39
N ARG A 68 49.86 -3.43 -26.61
CA ARG A 68 50.97 -4.29 -26.20
C ARG A 68 51.01 -4.41 -24.67
N ARG A 69 50.93 -3.30 -23.97
CA ARG A 69 50.91 -3.24 -22.50
C ARG A 69 49.72 -3.97 -21.90
N ALA A 70 48.53 -3.87 -22.51
CA ALA A 70 47.33 -4.56 -22.06
C ALA A 70 47.40 -6.09 -22.13
N ARG A 71 48.29 -6.66 -22.98
CA ARG A 71 48.54 -8.11 -23.07
C ARG A 71 49.55 -8.60 -22.01
N GLY A 72 50.17 -7.71 -21.27
CA GLY A 72 51.20 -8.02 -20.26
C GLY A 72 50.64 -8.50 -18.94
N THR A 73 51.21 -8.02 -17.85
CA THR A 73 50.79 -8.36 -16.50
C THR A 73 49.41 -7.77 -16.16
N ASP A 74 48.74 -8.29 -15.12
CA ASP A 74 47.46 -7.77 -14.65
C ASP A 74 47.50 -6.30 -14.30
N ARG A 75 48.63 -5.85 -13.69
CA ARG A 75 48.85 -4.44 -13.39
C ARG A 75 48.93 -3.60 -14.67
N GLN A 76 49.64 -4.09 -15.67
CA GLN A 76 49.77 -3.41 -16.96
C GLN A 76 48.42 -3.35 -17.70
N LEU A 77 47.59 -4.39 -17.60
CA LEU A 77 46.21 -4.37 -18.12
C LEU A 77 45.39 -3.33 -17.39
N ALA A 78 45.42 -3.30 -16.05
CA ALA A 78 44.67 -2.32 -15.25
C ALA A 78 45.08 -0.87 -15.57
N GLU A 79 46.39 -0.61 -15.70
CA GLU A 79 46.93 0.69 -16.14
C GLU A 79 46.46 1.06 -17.55
N SER A 80 46.41 0.08 -18.46
CA SER A 80 45.94 0.30 -19.83
C SER A 80 44.44 0.60 -19.88
N ILE A 81 43.63 -0.08 -19.06
CA ILE A 81 42.19 0.23 -18.91
C ILE A 81 42.01 1.65 -18.37
N ARG A 82 42.73 1.99 -17.31
CA ARG A 82 42.66 3.35 -16.71
C ARG A 82 43.01 4.43 -17.74
N ASP A 83 44.11 4.22 -18.49
CA ASP A 83 44.58 5.18 -19.47
C ASP A 83 43.60 5.30 -20.65
N ALA A 84 43.02 4.18 -21.11
CA ALA A 84 41.98 4.18 -22.15
C ALA A 84 40.73 4.93 -21.73
N LEU A 85 40.19 4.66 -20.51
CA LEU A 85 39.04 5.39 -19.95
C LEU A 85 39.32 6.89 -19.78
N ARG A 86 40.52 7.25 -19.31
CA ARG A 86 40.92 8.66 -19.13
C ARG A 86 41.01 9.42 -20.44
N LEU A 87 41.45 8.74 -21.49
CA LEU A 87 41.65 9.33 -22.83
C LEU A 87 40.40 9.18 -23.72
N LYS A 88 39.29 8.62 -23.19
CA LYS A 88 38.07 8.35 -23.93
C LYS A 88 38.27 7.49 -25.17
N LEU A 89 39.13 6.49 -25.06
CA LEU A 89 39.35 5.48 -26.07
C LEU A 89 38.39 4.30 -25.84
N ASP A 90 37.10 4.52 -26.01
CA ASP A 90 36.01 3.66 -25.52
C ASP A 90 36.04 2.27 -26.15
N VAL A 91 36.42 2.15 -27.42
CA VAL A 91 36.59 0.86 -28.11
C VAL A 91 37.70 0.03 -27.48
N GLU A 92 38.86 0.66 -27.17
CA GLU A 92 39.99 -0.02 -26.53
C GLU A 92 39.67 -0.33 -25.06
N ALA A 93 39.04 0.61 -24.35
CA ALA A 93 38.57 0.40 -22.96
C ALA A 93 37.62 -0.82 -22.88
N SER A 94 36.63 -0.89 -23.77
CA SER A 94 35.70 -2.04 -23.85
C SER A 94 36.45 -3.34 -24.11
N ARG A 95 37.35 -3.36 -25.10
CA ARG A 95 38.16 -4.55 -25.42
C ARG A 95 39.03 -5.01 -24.25
N PHE A 96 39.68 -4.09 -23.55
CA PHE A 96 40.53 -4.43 -22.40
C PHE A 96 39.70 -4.93 -21.20
N LEU A 97 38.59 -4.31 -20.92
CA LEU A 97 37.65 -4.76 -19.89
C LEU A 97 37.12 -6.16 -20.19
N GLU A 98 36.70 -6.43 -21.43
CA GLU A 98 36.22 -7.77 -21.83
C GLU A 98 37.28 -8.85 -21.70
N SER A 99 38.56 -8.50 -21.89
CA SER A 99 39.68 -9.46 -21.72
C SER A 99 39.88 -9.95 -20.28
N ILE A 100 39.31 -9.26 -19.30
CA ILE A 100 39.33 -9.65 -17.88
C ILE A 100 38.73 -11.03 -17.67
N GLU A 101 37.63 -11.33 -18.37
CA GLU A 101 36.93 -12.62 -18.28
C GLU A 101 37.85 -13.83 -18.46
N GLN A 102 38.81 -13.71 -19.37
CA GLN A 102 39.77 -14.79 -19.69
C GLN A 102 40.81 -15.03 -18.58
N ARG A 103 40.98 -14.08 -17.67
CA ARG A 103 42.04 -14.14 -16.63
C ARG A 103 41.58 -14.80 -15.33
N GLN A 104 40.27 -15.10 -15.17
CA GLN A 104 39.71 -15.81 -14.02
C GLN A 104 40.18 -15.27 -12.65
N TRP A 105 40.22 -13.95 -12.49
CA TRP A 105 40.65 -13.31 -11.25
C TRP A 105 39.74 -13.62 -10.07
N ASP A 106 40.38 -13.86 -8.92
CA ASP A 106 39.67 -13.88 -7.63
C ASP A 106 39.27 -12.44 -7.18
N ASP A 107 38.52 -12.34 -6.13
CA ASP A 107 38.05 -11.05 -5.59
C ASP A 107 39.22 -10.16 -5.11
N ALA A 108 40.31 -10.76 -4.59
CA ALA A 108 41.46 -9.99 -4.15
C ALA A 108 42.13 -9.31 -5.34
N LYS A 109 42.28 -10.03 -6.46
CA LYS A 109 42.86 -9.50 -7.69
C LYS A 109 41.98 -8.49 -8.39
N ARG A 110 40.64 -8.77 -8.46
CA ARG A 110 39.64 -7.81 -8.97
C ARG A 110 39.69 -6.50 -8.20
N ARG A 111 39.79 -6.55 -6.88
CA ARG A 111 39.92 -5.37 -6.02
C ARG A 111 41.21 -4.59 -6.32
N GLU A 112 42.36 -5.28 -6.41
CA GLU A 112 43.66 -4.65 -6.74
C GLU A 112 43.54 -3.86 -8.06
N VAL A 113 42.97 -4.50 -9.08
CA VAL A 113 42.72 -3.89 -10.40
C VAL A 113 41.76 -2.70 -10.30
N ALA A 114 40.67 -2.84 -9.56
CA ALA A 114 39.73 -1.74 -9.35
C ALA A 114 40.38 -0.53 -8.66
N GLN A 115 41.31 -0.75 -7.74
CA GLN A 115 42.11 0.33 -7.11
C GLN A 115 43.02 1.05 -8.10
N ILE A 116 43.67 0.34 -9.02
CA ILE A 116 44.53 0.91 -10.04
C ILE A 116 43.75 1.76 -11.04
N ILE A 117 42.58 1.28 -11.46
CA ILE A 117 41.70 1.98 -12.42
C ILE A 117 41.01 3.20 -11.76
N SER A 118 40.67 3.15 -10.53
CA SER A 118 39.82 4.00 -9.69
C SER A 118 38.32 3.74 -9.82
N ALA A 119 37.63 3.78 -8.67
CA ALA A 119 36.20 3.59 -8.62
C ALA A 119 35.43 4.63 -9.45
N ASP A 120 35.88 5.88 -9.44
CA ASP A 120 35.28 6.98 -10.20
C ASP A 120 35.34 6.77 -11.73
N SER A 121 36.46 6.23 -12.23
CA SER A 121 36.57 5.88 -13.65
C SER A 121 35.67 4.69 -14.02
N LEU A 122 35.57 3.70 -13.12
CA LEU A 122 34.70 2.55 -13.31
C LEU A 122 33.22 2.95 -13.29
N LEU A 123 32.80 3.82 -12.36
CA LEU A 123 31.43 4.33 -12.31
C LEU A 123 31.06 5.13 -13.56
N ARG A 124 31.98 5.96 -14.06
CA ARG A 124 31.77 6.65 -15.35
C ARG A 124 31.61 5.68 -16.51
N ALA A 125 32.41 4.62 -16.57
CA ALA A 125 32.31 3.60 -17.60
C ALA A 125 30.96 2.83 -17.54
N MET A 126 30.35 2.67 -16.36
CA MET A 126 29.02 2.04 -16.22
C MET A 126 27.91 2.83 -16.90
N VAL A 127 27.93 4.16 -16.83
CA VAL A 127 26.89 5.04 -17.40
C VAL A 127 27.17 5.45 -18.84
N ASP A 128 28.38 5.24 -19.34
CA ASP A 128 28.80 5.61 -20.70
C ASP A 128 28.16 4.65 -21.71
N GLU A 129 27.38 5.20 -22.67
CA GLU A 129 26.67 4.41 -23.69
C GLU A 129 27.61 3.80 -24.74
N THR A 130 28.84 4.34 -24.88
CA THR A 130 29.83 3.86 -25.82
C THR A 130 30.57 2.59 -25.35
N ILE A 131 30.51 2.29 -24.07
CA ILE A 131 31.06 1.08 -23.46
C ILE A 131 30.12 -0.10 -23.67
N THR A 132 30.64 -1.22 -24.17
CA THR A 132 29.83 -2.41 -24.47
C THR A 132 29.18 -3.02 -23.23
N ALA A 133 28.03 -3.69 -23.39
CA ALA A 133 27.33 -4.38 -22.30
C ALA A 133 28.23 -5.41 -21.58
N LYS A 134 29.04 -6.15 -22.34
CA LYS A 134 30.00 -7.14 -21.80
C LYS A 134 31.07 -6.48 -20.96
N ALA A 135 31.65 -5.35 -21.41
CA ALA A 135 32.59 -4.58 -20.63
C ALA A 135 31.97 -4.01 -19.34
N LYS A 136 30.73 -3.52 -19.38
CA LYS A 136 29.98 -3.07 -18.21
C LYS A 136 29.78 -4.20 -17.18
N THR A 137 29.56 -5.44 -17.60
CA THR A 137 29.52 -6.59 -16.69
C THR A 137 30.84 -6.76 -15.93
N GLN A 138 31.99 -6.65 -16.62
CA GLN A 138 33.29 -6.73 -15.95
C GLN A 138 33.53 -5.54 -14.99
N VAL A 139 33.11 -4.35 -15.37
CA VAL A 139 33.15 -3.17 -14.48
C VAL A 139 32.31 -3.42 -13.22
N ALA A 140 31.11 -3.98 -13.36
CA ALA A 140 30.26 -4.30 -12.23
C ALA A 140 30.90 -5.32 -11.26
N GLU A 141 31.55 -6.34 -11.80
CA GLU A 141 32.29 -7.33 -10.99
C GLU A 141 33.48 -6.73 -10.25
N LEU A 142 34.27 -5.83 -10.90
CA LEU A 142 35.37 -5.11 -10.26
C LEU A 142 34.87 -4.23 -9.10
N LEU A 143 33.78 -3.48 -9.32
CA LEU A 143 33.14 -2.65 -8.29
C LEU A 143 32.57 -3.51 -7.15
N ALA A 144 31.94 -4.64 -7.47
CA ALA A 144 31.39 -5.56 -6.47
C ALA A 144 32.48 -6.17 -5.59
N ALA A 145 33.61 -6.60 -6.18
CA ALA A 145 34.74 -7.13 -5.42
C ALA A 145 35.37 -6.09 -4.48
N LYS A 146 35.49 -4.83 -4.97
CA LYS A 146 35.93 -3.71 -4.13
C LYS A 146 34.94 -3.46 -2.98
N ARG A 147 33.64 -3.44 -3.29
CA ARG A 147 32.59 -3.18 -2.32
C ARG A 147 32.57 -4.25 -1.23
N ARG A 148 32.58 -5.54 -1.57
CA ARG A 148 32.65 -6.64 -0.58
C ARG A 148 33.81 -6.51 0.38
N TYR A 149 34.94 -6.04 -0.11
CA TYR A 149 36.11 -5.80 0.74
C TYR A 149 35.97 -4.59 1.63
N ASP A 150 35.46 -3.46 1.10
CA ASP A 150 35.30 -2.22 1.86
C ASP A 150 34.20 -2.37 2.93
N GLU A 151 33.14 -3.09 2.63
CA GLU A 151 32.01 -3.36 3.51
C GLU A 151 32.24 -4.58 4.45
N SER A 152 33.44 -5.20 4.46
CA SER A 152 33.69 -6.35 5.34
C SER A 152 33.50 -5.99 6.82
N PRO A 153 32.60 -6.71 7.55
CA PRO A 153 32.31 -6.45 8.95
C PRO A 153 33.56 -6.50 9.83
N GLU A 154 34.49 -7.41 9.55
CA GLU A 154 35.72 -7.60 10.32
C GLU A 154 36.63 -6.38 10.19
N ARG A 155 36.72 -5.81 8.99
CA ARG A 155 37.52 -4.60 8.73
C ARG A 155 36.90 -3.37 9.38
N ILE A 156 35.61 -3.23 9.30
CA ILE A 156 34.86 -2.14 9.96
C ILE A 156 35.08 -2.23 11.47
N ALA A 157 34.86 -3.41 12.07
CA ALA A 157 35.06 -3.63 13.50
C ALA A 157 36.50 -3.37 13.97
N ALA A 158 37.50 -3.76 13.17
CA ALA A 158 38.90 -3.52 13.48
C ALA A 158 39.34 -2.04 13.39
N ALA A 159 38.64 -1.23 12.57
CA ALA A 159 38.93 0.18 12.37
C ALA A 159 38.32 1.09 13.47
N ILE A 160 37.15 0.78 13.99
CA ILE A 160 36.43 1.61 14.97
C ILE A 160 37.28 1.94 16.21
N PRO A 161 38.03 1.01 16.84
CA PRO A 161 38.83 1.30 18.02
C PRO A 161 39.91 2.37 17.84
N ALA A 162 40.33 2.64 16.61
CA ALA A 162 41.36 3.65 16.33
C ALA A 162 40.79 5.09 16.27
N ILE A 163 39.46 5.25 16.10
CA ILE A 163 38.83 6.57 15.99
C ILE A 163 38.84 7.27 17.35
N GLY A 164 39.36 8.50 17.37
CA GLY A 164 39.49 9.30 18.59
C GLY A 164 40.58 8.79 19.55
N SER A 165 41.48 7.93 19.10
CA SER A 165 42.60 7.43 19.91
C SER A 165 43.66 8.50 20.21
N GLY A 166 43.66 9.60 19.44
CA GLY A 166 44.70 10.63 19.49
C GLY A 166 46.00 10.24 18.79
N ASP A 167 46.05 9.07 18.15
CA ASP A 167 47.21 8.60 17.35
C ASP A 167 46.87 8.75 15.85
N PRO A 168 47.44 9.77 15.17
CA PRO A 168 47.18 10.03 13.77
C PRO A 168 47.56 8.88 12.83
N GLU A 169 48.59 8.09 13.18
CA GLU A 169 49.07 6.98 12.32
C GLU A 169 48.02 5.84 12.28
N ARG A 170 47.30 5.66 13.37
CA ARG A 170 46.19 4.68 13.48
C ARG A 170 44.87 5.26 12.99
N GLU A 171 44.57 6.50 13.33
CA GLU A 171 43.28 7.12 13.07
C GLU A 171 43.02 7.43 11.58
N LEU A 172 44.06 7.89 10.83
CA LEU A 172 43.91 8.21 9.41
C LEU A 172 43.58 7.00 8.53
N PRO A 173 44.26 5.84 8.65
CA PRO A 173 43.88 4.64 7.90
C PRO A 173 42.48 4.12 8.29
N ALA A 174 42.15 4.12 9.58
CA ALA A 174 40.86 3.70 10.08
C ALA A 174 39.72 4.58 9.54
N THR A 175 39.90 5.91 9.57
CA THR A 175 38.96 6.87 8.96
C THR A 175 38.73 6.60 7.48
N ARG A 176 39.79 6.33 6.70
CA ARG A 176 39.66 6.00 5.28
C ARG A 176 38.92 4.69 5.06
N THR A 177 39.18 3.67 5.88
CA THR A 177 38.50 2.38 5.82
C THR A 177 37.00 2.55 6.08
N LEU A 178 36.63 3.27 7.13
CA LEU A 178 35.24 3.47 7.53
C LEU A 178 34.46 4.35 6.53
N LEU A 179 35.08 5.40 5.98
CA LEU A 179 34.46 6.19 4.92
C LEU A 179 34.33 5.41 3.60
N ALA A 180 35.28 4.52 3.28
CA ALA A 180 35.16 3.67 2.10
C ALA A 180 34.05 2.60 2.23
N ALA A 181 33.76 2.16 3.44
CA ALA A 181 32.66 1.23 3.73
C ALA A 181 31.26 1.88 3.61
N GLY A 182 31.20 3.22 3.59
CA GLY A 182 29.94 3.94 3.39
C GLY A 182 28.87 3.56 4.42
N ILE A 183 27.67 3.27 3.93
CA ILE A 183 26.50 2.96 4.78
C ILE A 183 26.72 1.72 5.66
N ALA A 184 27.54 0.75 5.24
CA ALA A 184 27.84 -0.45 6.01
C ALA A 184 28.58 -0.14 7.34
N ALA A 185 29.33 0.96 7.42
CA ALA A 185 29.99 1.39 8.64
C ALA A 185 29.08 2.18 9.58
N VAL A 186 27.96 2.72 9.09
CA VAL A 186 27.12 3.64 9.88
C VAL A 186 26.51 2.97 11.11
N GLY A 187 25.93 1.79 10.96
CA GLY A 187 25.36 1.03 12.09
C GLY A 187 26.40 0.69 13.17
N PRO A 188 27.53 0.06 12.84
CA PRO A 188 28.62 -0.19 13.78
C PRO A 188 29.18 1.07 14.45
N LEU A 189 29.30 2.19 13.73
CA LEU A 189 29.71 3.49 14.30
C LEU A 189 28.68 4.04 15.26
N ALA A 190 27.40 3.95 14.92
CA ALA A 190 26.31 4.40 15.80
C ALA A 190 26.24 3.58 17.09
N LEU A 191 26.42 2.26 17.01
CA LEU A 191 26.53 1.39 18.18
C LEU A 191 27.74 1.76 19.03
N ALA A 192 28.90 1.96 18.42
CA ALA A 192 30.10 2.38 19.13
C ALA A 192 29.93 3.74 19.81
N ALA A 193 29.29 4.72 19.15
CA ALA A 193 28.99 6.02 19.74
C ALA A 193 28.04 5.92 20.94
N ALA A 194 27.01 5.05 20.85
CA ALA A 194 26.05 4.84 21.92
C ALA A 194 26.69 4.20 23.18
N GLN A 195 27.71 3.37 23.00
CA GLN A 195 28.36 2.62 24.08
C GLN A 195 29.67 3.27 24.58
N GLU A 196 30.19 4.28 23.91
CA GLU A 196 31.47 4.90 24.23
C GLU A 196 31.37 5.81 25.48
N PRO A 197 32.07 5.50 26.58
CA PRO A 197 32.04 6.31 27.79
C PRO A 197 32.87 7.60 27.70
N ASP A 198 33.96 7.60 26.90
CA ASP A 198 34.79 8.80 26.72
C ASP A 198 34.11 9.81 25.78
N PRO A 199 33.75 11.01 26.29
CA PRO A 199 33.10 12.02 25.47
C PRO A 199 33.91 12.45 24.26
N ARG A 200 35.23 12.55 24.36
CA ARG A 200 36.08 12.99 23.25
C ARG A 200 36.07 12.00 22.12
N ARG A 201 36.13 10.72 22.47
CA ARG A 201 36.13 9.63 21.51
C ARG A 201 34.75 9.44 20.90
N ARG A 202 33.69 9.52 21.68
CA ARG A 202 32.30 9.54 21.22
C ARG A 202 32.06 10.64 20.19
N ASP A 203 32.50 11.87 20.49
CA ASP A 203 32.41 12.99 19.55
C ASP A 203 33.20 12.79 18.27
N ALA A 204 34.37 12.13 18.34
CA ALA A 204 35.16 11.80 17.15
C ALA A 204 34.41 10.80 16.24
N ILE A 205 33.76 9.79 16.82
CA ILE A 205 32.94 8.81 16.10
C ILE A 205 31.74 9.53 15.45
N LEU A 206 31.00 10.35 16.17
CA LEU A 206 29.84 11.08 15.64
C LEU A 206 30.25 12.08 14.54
N ARG A 207 31.39 12.75 14.68
CA ARG A 207 31.95 13.60 13.61
C ARG A 207 32.33 12.79 12.35
N LEU A 208 32.82 11.58 12.54
CA LEU A 208 33.11 10.71 11.40
C LEU A 208 31.83 10.28 10.69
N MET A 209 30.77 9.95 11.43
CA MET A 209 29.44 9.68 10.84
C MET A 209 28.94 10.87 10.01
N ALA A 210 29.05 12.10 10.51
CA ALA A 210 28.69 13.29 9.74
C ALA A 210 29.50 13.42 8.43
N ARG A 211 30.75 12.94 8.38
CA ARG A 211 31.55 12.91 7.14
C ARG A 211 31.09 11.87 6.13
N SER A 212 30.34 10.86 6.53
CA SER A 212 29.70 9.89 5.63
C SER A 212 28.49 10.49 4.87
N GLY A 213 28.12 11.74 5.18
CA GLY A 213 27.05 12.45 4.45
C GLY A 213 25.67 11.90 4.72
N GLU A 214 24.83 11.88 3.68
CA GLU A 214 23.42 11.47 3.75
C GLU A 214 23.22 10.03 4.24
N ASP A 215 24.17 9.15 4.02
CA ASP A 215 24.12 7.76 4.50
C ASP A 215 23.95 7.66 6.02
N SER A 216 24.47 8.63 6.76
CA SER A 216 24.40 8.67 8.23
C SER A 216 23.21 9.44 8.79
N LEU A 217 22.43 10.12 7.95
CA LEU A 217 21.34 10.99 8.40
C LEU A 217 20.32 10.25 9.26
N GLY A 218 19.86 9.07 8.82
CA GLY A 218 18.89 8.27 9.56
C GLY A 218 19.40 7.81 10.92
N ALA A 219 20.64 7.34 11.00
CA ALA A 219 21.25 6.91 12.25
C ALA A 219 21.49 8.08 13.22
N LEU A 220 21.99 9.20 12.72
CA LEU A 220 22.20 10.41 13.54
C LEU A 220 20.86 10.99 14.04
N SER A 221 19.82 11.00 13.21
CA SER A 221 18.47 11.39 13.62
C SER A 221 17.93 10.48 14.73
N SER A 222 18.09 9.16 14.58
CA SER A 222 17.68 8.21 15.63
C SER A 222 18.44 8.41 16.93
N LEU A 223 19.77 8.63 16.89
CA LEU A 223 20.55 8.96 18.07
C LEU A 223 20.13 10.28 18.72
N ALA A 224 19.76 11.28 17.94
CA ALA A 224 19.28 12.57 18.42
C ALA A 224 17.87 12.50 19.05
N ILE A 225 17.06 11.49 18.69
CA ILE A 225 15.73 11.28 19.25
C ILE A 225 15.76 10.35 20.46
N TYR A 226 16.40 9.18 20.31
CA TYR A 226 16.30 8.06 21.26
C TYR A 226 17.57 7.84 22.09
N GLY A 227 18.69 8.49 21.73
CA GLY A 227 19.95 8.32 22.43
C GLY A 227 19.92 8.86 23.87
N SER A 228 20.88 8.41 24.70
CA SER A 228 21.07 8.99 26.02
C SER A 228 21.48 10.47 25.93
N THR A 229 21.29 11.23 26.99
CA THR A 229 21.63 12.67 27.03
C THR A 229 23.07 12.94 26.58
N GLU A 230 24.00 12.03 26.90
CA GLU A 230 25.41 12.15 26.55
C GLU A 230 25.65 11.97 25.04
N VAL A 231 24.82 11.19 24.34
CA VAL A 231 24.95 10.91 22.92
C VAL A 231 24.19 11.94 22.08
N ARG A 232 23.00 12.35 22.55
CA ARG A 232 22.11 13.26 21.83
C ARG A 232 22.77 14.57 21.44
N GLY A 233 23.48 15.21 22.36
CA GLY A 233 24.17 16.49 22.08
C GLY A 233 25.18 16.37 20.95
N GLY A 234 25.99 15.31 20.96
CA GLY A 234 26.96 15.04 19.90
C GLY A 234 26.30 14.67 18.55
N ALA A 235 25.19 13.91 18.57
CA ALA A 235 24.39 13.58 17.41
C ALA A 235 23.76 14.85 16.79
N LEU A 236 23.19 15.73 17.63
CA LEU A 236 22.64 17.01 17.20
C LEU A 236 23.69 17.91 16.52
N ALA A 237 24.89 18.01 17.13
CA ALA A 237 26.00 18.74 16.53
C ALA A 237 26.49 18.13 15.20
N SER A 238 26.35 16.82 15.05
CA SER A 238 26.71 16.11 13.83
C SER A 238 25.67 16.28 12.72
N LEU A 239 24.37 16.30 13.05
CA LEU A 239 23.29 16.66 12.16
C LEU A 239 23.42 18.09 11.63
N ASP A 240 23.76 19.04 12.50
CA ASP A 240 24.01 20.44 12.08
C ASP A 240 25.15 20.54 11.06
N ARG A 241 26.22 19.74 11.23
CA ARG A 241 27.35 19.69 10.26
C ARG A 241 26.94 19.15 8.88
N LEU A 242 25.94 18.27 8.83
CA LEU A 242 25.39 17.78 7.55
C LEU A 242 24.67 18.86 6.76
N ARG A 243 24.30 19.98 7.40
CA ARG A 243 23.51 21.06 6.81
C ARG A 243 22.19 20.56 6.18
N SER A 244 21.63 19.51 6.76
CA SER A 244 20.37 18.92 6.35
C SER A 244 19.19 19.74 6.90
N GLU A 245 18.13 19.90 6.11
CA GLU A 245 16.87 20.51 6.59
C GLU A 245 16.31 19.76 7.82
N ALA A 246 16.54 18.47 7.91
CA ALA A 246 16.16 17.67 9.08
C ALA A 246 16.79 18.18 10.38
N ALA A 247 18.00 18.75 10.35
CA ALA A 247 18.67 19.29 11.53
C ALA A 247 17.87 20.41 12.21
N VAL A 248 17.16 21.22 11.41
CA VAL A 248 16.35 22.35 11.95
C VAL A 248 15.27 21.87 12.92
N GLY A 249 14.57 20.76 12.56
CA GLY A 249 13.56 20.17 13.45
C GLY A 249 14.15 19.69 14.76
N HIS A 250 15.31 18.98 14.71
CA HIS A 250 16.00 18.49 15.90
C HIS A 250 16.51 19.63 16.80
N LEU A 251 17.11 20.68 16.20
CA LEU A 251 17.57 21.86 16.93
C LEU A 251 16.39 22.57 17.60
N SER A 252 15.31 22.83 16.87
CA SER A 252 14.14 23.52 17.41
C SER A 252 13.49 22.77 18.58
N VAL A 253 13.44 21.43 18.51
CA VAL A 253 12.93 20.59 19.60
C VAL A 253 13.87 20.63 20.81
N ALA A 254 15.19 20.57 20.60
CA ALA A 254 16.16 20.58 21.70
C ALA A 254 16.08 21.84 22.59
N VAL A 255 15.62 22.96 22.04
CA VAL A 255 15.39 24.19 22.81
C VAL A 255 14.30 24.02 23.88
N TYR A 256 13.21 23.28 23.53
CA TYR A 256 11.99 23.20 24.35
C TYR A 256 11.81 21.87 25.06
N ALA A 257 12.45 20.80 24.60
CA ALA A 257 12.25 19.46 25.14
C ALA A 257 12.60 19.38 26.64
N ALA A 258 11.70 18.80 27.42
CA ALA A 258 11.88 18.69 28.87
C ALA A 258 13.11 17.84 29.25
N ASP A 259 13.44 16.84 28.42
CA ASP A 259 14.55 15.91 28.59
C ASP A 259 15.88 16.42 28.00
N ALA A 260 15.90 17.60 27.37
CA ALA A 260 17.12 18.19 26.85
C ALA A 260 18.03 18.72 28.00
N SER A 261 19.33 18.48 27.92
CA SER A 261 20.32 19.07 28.79
C SER A 261 20.49 20.56 28.51
N GLN A 262 21.04 21.30 29.50
CA GLN A 262 21.33 22.72 29.29
C GLN A 262 22.30 22.93 28.13
N ALA A 263 23.32 22.07 27.98
CA ALA A 263 24.27 22.14 26.87
C ALA A 263 23.60 21.91 25.49
N GLU A 264 22.61 20.99 25.39
CA GLU A 264 21.82 20.80 24.17
C GLU A 264 21.00 22.05 23.85
N ARG A 265 20.35 22.66 24.83
CA ARG A 265 19.55 23.90 24.68
C ARG A 265 20.41 25.08 24.23
N ASP A 266 21.56 25.28 24.85
CA ASP A 266 22.47 26.37 24.56
C ASP A 266 23.02 26.22 23.13
N PHE A 267 23.50 25.04 22.78
CA PHE A 267 23.96 24.73 21.42
C PHE A 267 22.85 24.96 20.37
N ALA A 268 21.66 24.43 20.60
CA ALA A 268 20.54 24.55 19.66
C ALA A 268 20.12 26.01 19.49
N SER A 269 20.04 26.77 20.58
CA SER A 269 19.69 28.19 20.58
C SER A 269 20.70 29.01 19.79
N GLU A 270 22.00 28.83 20.05
CA GLU A 270 23.06 29.51 19.32
C GLU A 270 22.99 29.21 17.80
N ARG A 271 22.78 27.96 17.42
CA ARG A 271 22.72 27.57 15.99
C ARG A 271 21.48 28.14 15.31
N LEU A 272 20.32 28.12 15.94
CA LEU A 272 19.09 28.69 15.39
C LEU A 272 19.18 30.21 15.26
N GLU A 273 19.78 30.90 16.23
CA GLU A 273 20.04 32.35 16.15
C GLU A 273 21.01 32.66 14.99
N GLN A 274 22.08 31.89 14.84
CA GLN A 274 23.03 32.05 13.73
C GLN A 274 22.36 31.81 12.36
N GLN A 275 21.45 30.86 12.27
CA GLN A 275 20.82 30.49 11.00
C GLN A 275 19.61 31.37 10.65
N PHE A 276 18.78 31.75 11.61
CA PHE A 276 17.51 32.48 11.39
C PHE A 276 17.46 33.88 12.01
N GLY A 277 18.50 34.30 12.73
CA GLY A 277 18.54 35.58 13.45
C GLY A 277 17.64 35.62 14.70
N LYS A 278 16.94 34.53 15.01
CA LYS A 278 16.07 34.39 16.20
C LYS A 278 15.80 32.91 16.48
N ILE A 279 15.46 32.60 17.71
CA ILE A 279 14.95 31.29 18.07
C ILE A 279 13.46 31.22 17.70
N PRO A 280 13.01 30.20 16.91
CA PRO A 280 11.59 29.99 16.63
C PRO A 280 10.81 29.77 17.93
N SER A 281 9.59 30.31 18.04
CA SER A 281 8.72 30.04 19.19
C SER A 281 8.28 28.55 19.23
N HIS A 282 7.81 28.09 20.38
CA HIS A 282 7.26 26.74 20.53
C HIS A 282 6.11 26.48 19.51
N ALA A 283 5.23 27.46 19.29
CA ALA A 283 4.14 27.36 18.31
C ALA A 283 4.66 27.29 16.86
N ASP A 284 5.67 28.12 16.52
CA ASP A 284 6.31 28.07 15.19
C ASP A 284 7.00 26.72 14.95
N THR A 285 7.65 26.18 16.00
CA THR A 285 8.28 24.84 15.96
C THR A 285 7.24 23.74 15.73
N GLN A 286 6.09 23.77 16.43
CA GLN A 286 5.00 22.82 16.16
C GLN A 286 4.49 22.90 14.72
N ALA A 287 4.25 24.11 14.24
CA ALA A 287 3.76 24.32 12.87
C ALA A 287 4.76 23.78 11.83
N TYR A 288 6.05 24.07 12.00
CA TYR A 288 7.11 23.57 11.14
C TYR A 288 7.16 22.03 11.14
N LEU A 289 7.09 21.38 12.31
CA LEU A 289 7.14 19.93 12.43
C LEU A 289 5.91 19.25 11.78
N ILE A 290 4.71 19.84 11.92
CA ILE A 290 3.49 19.35 11.27
C ILE A 290 3.60 19.44 9.73
N ASP A 291 4.09 20.58 9.22
CA ASP A 291 4.24 20.79 7.78
C ASP A 291 5.31 19.84 7.19
N ASN A 292 6.42 19.64 7.91
CA ASN A 292 7.46 18.69 7.52
C ASN A 292 6.93 17.25 7.56
N LEU A 293 6.22 16.86 8.62
CA LEU A 293 5.59 15.55 8.73
C LEU A 293 4.62 15.29 7.56
N SER A 294 3.79 16.26 7.22
CA SER A 294 2.88 16.18 6.08
C SER A 294 3.62 16.04 4.75
N SER A 295 4.77 16.70 4.60
CA SER A 295 5.62 16.59 3.42
C SER A 295 6.26 15.21 3.30
N LEU A 296 6.79 14.68 4.40
CA LEU A 296 7.39 13.34 4.45
C LEU A 296 6.34 12.24 4.20
N ARG A 297 5.13 12.36 4.78
CA ARG A 297 4.02 11.44 4.49
C ARG A 297 3.69 11.39 3.00
N ARG A 298 3.58 12.55 2.36
CA ARG A 298 3.36 12.62 0.90
C ARG A 298 4.51 12.01 0.09
N ALA A 299 5.76 12.19 0.55
CA ALA A 299 6.92 11.59 -0.09
C ALA A 299 6.93 10.06 0.07
N ALA A 300 6.68 9.54 1.28
CA ALA A 300 6.53 8.13 1.55
C ALA A 300 5.41 7.51 0.73
N GLY A 301 4.28 8.20 0.64
CA GLY A 301 3.17 7.80 -0.17
C GLY A 301 3.53 7.62 -1.65
N ARG A 302 4.34 8.47 -2.27
CA ARG A 302 4.81 8.27 -3.67
C ARG A 302 5.69 7.04 -3.88
N LEU A 303 6.25 6.49 -2.81
CA LEU A 303 7.10 5.29 -2.84
C LEU A 303 6.33 4.00 -2.58
N ALA A 304 5.03 4.05 -2.27
CA ALA A 304 4.24 2.89 -1.84
C ALA A 304 4.32 1.68 -2.79
N HIS A 305 4.49 1.93 -4.10
CA HIS A 305 4.64 0.88 -5.12
C HIS A 305 6.08 0.72 -5.62
N SER A 306 7.05 1.34 -4.95
CA SER A 306 8.46 1.24 -5.35
C SER A 306 9.07 -0.07 -4.85
N GLU A 307 9.59 -0.88 -5.75
CA GLU A 307 10.39 -2.06 -5.42
C GLU A 307 11.83 -1.70 -5.02
N ALA A 308 12.19 -0.41 -5.04
CA ALA A 308 13.52 0.04 -4.64
C ALA A 308 13.81 -0.37 -3.20
N SER A 309 15.05 -0.81 -2.96
CA SER A 309 15.53 -1.11 -1.62
C SER A 309 15.76 0.17 -0.82
N GLY A 310 15.54 0.10 0.49
CA GLY A 310 15.80 1.16 1.45
C GLY A 310 16.38 0.60 2.74
N ILE A 311 16.71 1.49 3.67
CA ILE A 311 17.14 1.11 5.02
C ILE A 311 16.24 1.82 6.03
N ALA A 312 15.52 1.03 6.81
CA ALA A 312 14.81 1.53 7.98
C ALA A 312 15.73 1.53 9.19
N TRP A 313 15.79 2.65 9.89
CA TRP A 313 16.51 2.76 11.15
C TRP A 313 15.54 2.53 12.30
N SER A 314 15.86 1.61 13.19
CA SER A 314 15.16 1.38 14.45
C SER A 314 16.14 1.56 15.61
N VAL A 315 15.65 1.54 16.83
CA VAL A 315 16.51 1.60 18.02
C VAL A 315 16.41 0.26 18.75
N ASP A 316 17.54 -0.35 19.03
CA ASP A 316 17.59 -1.52 19.89
C ASP A 316 17.28 -1.11 21.33
N PRO A 317 16.23 -1.65 21.97
CA PRO A 317 15.83 -1.28 23.32
C PRO A 317 16.92 -1.55 24.39
N GLN A 318 17.82 -2.50 24.14
CA GLN A 318 18.85 -2.88 25.11
C GLN A 318 20.08 -1.98 25.06
N SER A 319 20.54 -1.67 23.85
CA SER A 319 21.76 -0.85 23.64
C SER A 319 21.47 0.64 23.44
N GLY A 320 20.25 1.02 23.13
CA GLY A 320 19.90 2.39 22.73
C GLY A 320 20.50 2.82 21.39
N ALA A 321 21.11 1.91 20.64
CA ALA A 321 21.78 2.20 19.39
C ALA A 321 20.87 2.03 18.18
N PRO A 322 21.03 2.86 17.12
CA PRO A 322 20.33 2.66 15.86
C PRO A 322 20.74 1.35 15.17
N VAL A 323 19.74 0.61 14.73
CA VAL A 323 19.90 -0.63 13.97
C VAL A 323 19.38 -0.40 12.55
N ALA A 324 20.23 -0.70 11.58
CA ALA A 324 19.90 -0.63 10.15
C ALA A 324 19.20 -1.92 9.71
N THR A 325 17.95 -1.82 9.25
CA THR A 325 17.19 -2.96 8.73
C THR A 325 16.96 -2.75 7.23
N PRO A 326 17.53 -3.60 6.36
CA PRO A 326 17.22 -3.57 4.94
C PRO A 326 15.72 -3.82 4.70
N THR A 327 15.09 -2.99 3.89
CA THR A 327 13.65 -3.05 3.62
C THR A 327 13.33 -2.40 2.27
N THR A 328 12.06 -2.15 1.96
CA THR A 328 11.66 -1.36 0.80
C THR A 328 11.84 0.13 1.05
N ALA A 329 12.05 0.91 0.00
CA ALA A 329 12.14 2.38 0.11
C ALA A 329 10.87 2.99 0.72
N ALA A 330 9.71 2.39 0.43
CA ALA A 330 8.43 2.79 1.01
C ALA A 330 8.41 2.67 2.53
N LEU A 331 8.78 1.51 3.07
CA LEU A 331 8.78 1.26 4.51
C LEU A 331 9.88 2.07 5.23
N ALA A 332 11.05 2.24 4.58
CA ALA A 332 12.09 3.12 5.10
C ALA A 332 11.63 4.58 5.21
N ALA A 333 10.91 5.09 4.20
CA ALA A 333 10.34 6.43 4.22
C ALA A 333 9.24 6.57 5.30
N GLN A 334 8.38 5.57 5.45
CA GLN A 334 7.38 5.56 6.53
C GLN A 334 8.03 5.55 7.92
N ARG A 335 9.14 4.85 8.09
CA ARG A 335 9.91 4.90 9.34
C ARG A 335 10.42 6.31 9.64
N GLN A 336 10.91 7.04 8.63
CA GLN A 336 11.31 8.44 8.81
C GLN A 336 10.13 9.33 9.23
N VAL A 337 8.92 9.06 8.72
CA VAL A 337 7.71 9.76 9.14
C VAL A 337 7.46 9.55 10.65
N VAL A 338 7.59 8.31 11.14
CA VAL A 338 7.45 8.02 12.58
C VAL A 338 8.53 8.72 13.41
N ASP A 339 9.79 8.67 12.96
CA ASP A 339 10.88 9.35 13.69
C ASP A 339 10.63 10.86 13.77
N GLN A 340 10.09 11.48 12.69
CA GLN A 340 9.66 12.88 12.73
C GLN A 340 8.49 13.10 13.70
N SER A 341 7.55 12.15 13.83
CA SER A 341 6.47 12.25 14.81
C SER A 341 6.98 12.20 16.24
N ARG A 342 8.08 11.50 16.49
CA ARG A 342 8.74 11.47 17.81
C ARG A 342 9.36 12.82 18.20
N LEU A 343 9.75 13.64 17.23
CA LEU A 343 10.16 15.03 17.53
C LEU A 343 8.98 15.85 18.07
N LEU A 344 7.77 15.68 17.51
CA LEU A 344 6.56 16.30 18.07
C LEU A 344 6.34 15.83 19.52
N TYR A 345 6.42 14.53 19.79
CA TYR A 345 6.27 13.99 21.14
C TYR A 345 7.29 14.60 22.13
N ARG A 346 8.57 14.66 21.74
CA ARG A 346 9.64 15.25 22.56
C ARG A 346 9.49 16.75 22.80
N LEU A 347 8.92 17.49 21.85
CA LEU A 347 8.64 18.91 22.00
C LEU A 347 7.74 19.18 23.20
N GLY A 348 6.80 18.27 23.49
CA GLY A 348 5.83 18.41 24.60
C GLY A 348 4.80 19.52 24.39
N ASN A 349 3.84 19.63 25.30
CA ASN A 349 2.77 20.65 25.26
C ASN A 349 2.12 20.79 23.88
N LEU A 350 1.71 19.65 23.32
CA LEU A 350 1.19 19.57 21.95
C LEU A 350 -0.22 20.15 21.83
N SER A 351 -0.46 20.88 20.75
CA SER A 351 -1.83 21.21 20.35
C SER A 351 -2.55 19.96 19.86
N PRO A 352 -3.89 19.91 19.91
CA PRO A 352 -4.67 18.76 19.40
C PRO A 352 -4.31 18.40 17.95
N ARG A 353 -4.02 19.38 17.08
CA ARG A 353 -3.58 19.19 15.71
C ARG A 353 -2.22 18.50 15.62
N ALA A 354 -1.28 18.86 16.50
CA ALA A 354 0.04 18.25 16.52
C ALA A 354 -0.03 16.79 17.01
N THR A 355 -0.80 16.52 18.07
CA THR A 355 -1.08 15.17 18.56
C THR A 355 -1.71 14.31 17.46
N GLN A 356 -2.74 14.83 16.79
CA GLN A 356 -3.41 14.15 15.69
C GLN A 356 -2.43 13.79 14.57
N ALA A 357 -1.56 14.73 14.16
CA ALA A 357 -0.57 14.50 13.11
C ALA A 357 0.41 13.37 13.49
N GLY A 358 0.87 13.37 14.73
CA GLY A 358 1.76 12.35 15.26
C GLY A 358 1.12 10.96 15.35
N VAL A 359 -0.10 10.89 15.90
CA VAL A 359 -0.87 9.63 15.97
C VAL A 359 -1.14 9.06 14.58
N THR A 360 -1.52 9.92 13.63
CA THR A 360 -1.77 9.49 12.24
C THR A 360 -0.51 8.85 11.62
N ALA A 361 0.68 9.41 11.88
CA ALA A 361 1.94 8.87 11.40
C ALA A 361 2.26 7.49 12.02
N ASP A 362 2.07 7.33 13.32
CA ASP A 362 2.26 6.05 14.01
C ASP A 362 1.28 4.97 13.51
N LEU A 363 0.02 5.31 13.36
CA LEU A 363 -1.01 4.40 12.87
C LEU A 363 -0.72 3.91 11.46
N ALA A 364 -0.31 4.83 10.55
CA ALA A 364 0.05 4.47 9.18
C ALA A 364 1.20 3.46 9.13
N TYR A 365 2.24 3.69 9.91
CA TYR A 365 3.41 2.82 9.96
C TYR A 365 3.08 1.43 10.52
N ARG A 366 2.38 1.38 11.68
CA ARG A 366 1.99 0.12 12.33
C ARG A 366 1.11 -0.73 11.42
N PHE A 367 0.16 -0.10 10.75
CA PHE A 367 -0.70 -0.80 9.79
C PHE A 367 0.08 -1.41 8.62
N GLN A 368 1.12 -0.74 8.14
CA GLN A 368 1.94 -1.27 7.05
C GLN A 368 2.85 -2.43 7.47
N ILE A 369 3.30 -2.45 8.73
CA ILE A 369 4.12 -3.55 9.25
C ILE A 369 3.23 -4.75 9.57
N GLU A 370 2.17 -4.54 10.34
CA GLU A 370 1.34 -5.61 10.88
C GLU A 370 -0.12 -5.15 11.01
N PRO A 371 -0.90 -5.18 9.91
CA PRO A 371 -2.25 -4.64 9.88
C PRO A 371 -3.18 -5.20 10.95
N LEU A 372 -3.01 -6.47 11.33
CA LEU A 372 -3.87 -7.16 12.29
C LEU A 372 -3.54 -6.85 13.74
N ALA A 373 -2.31 -6.41 14.04
CA ALA A 373 -1.84 -6.14 15.40
C ALA A 373 -2.12 -4.71 15.89
N VAL A 374 -2.63 -3.81 15.05
CA VAL A 374 -2.84 -2.40 15.43
C VAL A 374 -3.72 -2.25 16.66
N ALA A 375 -4.81 -3.01 16.74
CA ALA A 375 -5.72 -2.96 17.89
C ALA A 375 -5.07 -3.49 19.18
N GLU A 376 -4.19 -4.49 19.08
CA GLU A 376 -3.46 -5.06 20.22
C GLU A 376 -2.40 -4.10 20.76
N GLN A 377 -1.92 -3.17 19.94
CA GLN A 377 -0.89 -2.19 20.29
C GLN A 377 -1.47 -0.87 20.84
N ILE A 378 -2.77 -0.79 21.12
CA ILE A 378 -3.43 0.45 21.55
C ILE A 378 -2.85 1.00 22.88
N ASP A 379 -2.49 0.13 23.82
CA ASP A 379 -1.98 0.55 25.11
C ASP A 379 -0.59 1.19 24.97
N GLU A 380 0.26 0.70 24.08
CA GLU A 380 1.54 1.33 23.77
C GLU A 380 1.34 2.72 23.12
N LEU A 381 0.39 2.83 22.19
CA LEU A 381 0.04 4.10 21.56
C LEU A 381 -0.48 5.11 22.59
N ARG A 382 -1.31 4.68 23.54
CA ARG A 382 -1.81 5.51 24.64
C ARG A 382 -0.69 5.98 25.58
N GLN A 383 0.29 5.13 25.87
CA GLN A 383 1.48 5.52 26.64
C GLN A 383 2.26 6.66 25.98
N ILE A 384 2.31 6.68 24.66
CA ILE A 384 3.05 7.69 23.90
C ILE A 384 2.21 8.96 23.73
N TRP A 385 0.97 8.85 23.27
CA TRP A 385 0.16 9.99 22.81
C TRP A 385 -0.89 10.46 23.84
N GLY A 386 -1.08 9.69 24.92
CA GLY A 386 -2.13 9.94 25.91
C GLY A 386 -3.49 9.38 25.51
N ASP A 387 -4.36 9.17 26.51
CA ASP A 387 -5.71 8.62 26.29
C ASP A 387 -6.61 9.57 25.49
N GLU A 388 -6.42 10.86 25.60
CA GLU A 388 -7.21 11.89 24.90
C GLU A 388 -7.04 11.81 23.37
N ALA A 389 -5.90 11.28 22.89
CA ALA A 389 -5.65 11.08 21.48
C ALA A 389 -6.55 10.00 20.83
N PHE A 390 -7.16 9.13 21.63
CA PHE A 390 -7.97 7.99 21.20
C PHE A 390 -9.44 8.09 21.65
N THR A 391 -9.91 9.29 21.92
CA THR A 391 -11.34 9.55 22.13
C THR A 391 -12.12 9.47 20.84
N ALA A 392 -13.45 9.29 20.91
CA ALA A 392 -14.34 9.27 19.75
C ALA A 392 -14.14 10.49 18.85
N GLN A 393 -14.04 11.69 19.42
CA GLN A 393 -13.81 12.92 18.68
C GLN A 393 -12.43 12.93 17.99
N SER A 394 -11.38 12.51 18.70
CA SER A 394 -10.02 12.44 18.16
C SER A 394 -9.94 11.43 17.01
N LEU A 395 -10.49 10.21 17.18
CA LEU A 395 -10.52 9.18 16.13
C LEU A 395 -11.34 9.65 14.91
N SER A 396 -12.48 10.31 15.12
CA SER A 396 -13.26 10.90 14.02
C SER A 396 -12.43 11.91 13.21
N SER A 397 -11.67 12.77 13.91
CA SER A 397 -10.80 13.76 13.28
C SER A 397 -9.63 13.10 12.54
N ILE A 398 -9.01 12.05 13.12
CA ILE A 398 -7.92 11.28 12.47
C ILE A 398 -8.43 10.60 11.21
N ILE A 399 -9.57 9.90 11.28
CA ILE A 399 -10.18 9.23 10.12
C ILE A 399 -10.47 10.25 9.01
N GLY A 400 -11.10 11.38 9.35
CA GLY A 400 -11.43 12.42 8.38
C GLY A 400 -10.21 13.04 7.74
N GLY A 401 -9.20 13.41 8.53
CA GLY A 401 -7.93 13.99 8.06
C GLY A 401 -7.13 13.00 7.21
N ALA A 402 -7.02 11.74 7.65
CA ALA A 402 -6.30 10.71 6.91
C ALA A 402 -6.94 10.42 5.53
N ILE A 403 -8.27 10.36 5.45
CA ILE A 403 -8.98 10.21 4.17
C ILE A 403 -8.75 11.43 3.27
N ALA A 404 -8.81 12.65 3.81
CA ALA A 404 -8.60 13.87 3.04
C ALA A 404 -7.18 13.99 2.50
N ASP A 405 -6.19 13.50 3.25
CA ASP A 405 -4.78 13.46 2.86
C ASP A 405 -4.41 12.22 2.01
N ASP A 406 -5.37 11.32 1.76
CA ASP A 406 -5.18 10.03 1.09
C ASP A 406 -4.21 9.08 1.82
N ASP A 407 -4.09 9.23 3.15
CA ASP A 407 -3.36 8.30 4.00
C ASP A 407 -4.28 7.17 4.48
N LEU A 408 -4.58 6.27 3.55
CA LEU A 408 -5.57 5.22 3.78
C LEU A 408 -5.12 4.21 4.83
N ALA A 409 -3.81 4.01 5.00
CA ALA A 409 -3.26 3.14 6.03
C ALA A 409 -3.60 3.66 7.44
N ALA A 410 -3.39 4.96 7.66
CA ALA A 410 -3.78 5.60 8.92
C ALA A 410 -5.30 5.59 9.14
N ALA A 411 -6.09 5.82 8.07
CA ALA A 411 -7.55 5.81 8.17
C ALA A 411 -8.07 4.44 8.60
N VAL A 412 -7.63 3.36 7.94
CA VAL A 412 -8.03 1.99 8.28
C VAL A 412 -7.54 1.62 9.68
N ALA A 413 -6.29 1.93 10.02
CA ALA A 413 -5.76 1.71 11.36
C ALA A 413 -6.60 2.39 12.45
N ALA A 414 -6.97 3.65 12.25
CA ALA A 414 -7.86 4.36 13.18
C ALA A 414 -9.24 3.71 13.28
N MET A 415 -9.80 3.21 12.17
CA MET A 415 -11.08 2.49 12.17
C MET A 415 -11.00 1.17 12.94
N THR A 416 -9.87 0.45 12.94
CA THR A 416 -9.73 -0.79 13.71
C THR A 416 -9.72 -0.55 15.22
N LEU A 417 -9.38 0.67 15.67
CA LEU A 417 -9.40 1.08 17.08
C LEU A 417 -10.78 1.48 17.59
N VAL A 418 -11.75 1.66 16.68
CA VAL A 418 -13.12 2.03 17.05
C VAL A 418 -13.86 0.82 17.59
N ASP A 419 -14.31 0.91 18.86
CA ASP A 419 -15.03 -0.14 19.55
C ASP A 419 -16.04 0.43 20.59
N PRO A 420 -16.82 -0.41 21.28
CA PRO A 420 -17.77 0.04 22.32
C PRO A 420 -17.12 0.69 23.54
N SER A 421 -15.82 0.44 23.79
CA SER A 421 -15.07 1.01 24.91
C SER A 421 -14.37 2.33 24.57
N THR A 422 -14.46 2.79 23.30
CA THR A 422 -13.87 4.05 22.87
C THR A 422 -14.30 5.20 23.77
N PRO A 423 -13.38 5.93 24.42
CA PRO A 423 -13.72 7.00 25.36
C PRO A 423 -14.43 8.16 24.67
N GLY A 424 -15.28 8.88 25.43
CA GLY A 424 -16.02 10.03 24.96
C GLY A 424 -17.41 9.70 24.40
N ASN A 425 -18.01 10.66 23.71
CA ASN A 425 -19.33 10.46 23.11
C ASN A 425 -19.22 9.69 21.79
N ARG A 426 -19.55 8.41 21.81
CA ARG A 426 -19.51 7.55 20.61
C ARG A 426 -20.39 8.06 19.45
N GLY A 427 -21.42 8.85 19.76
CA GLY A 427 -22.22 9.54 18.77
C GLY A 427 -21.39 10.39 17.81
N ASP A 428 -20.29 10.98 18.25
CA ASP A 428 -19.42 11.85 17.44
C ASP A 428 -18.72 11.08 16.28
N LEU A 429 -18.72 9.76 16.33
CA LEU A 429 -18.20 8.90 15.26
C LEU A 429 -19.20 8.70 14.12
N VAL A 430 -20.51 8.85 14.37
CA VAL A 430 -21.57 8.60 13.39
C VAL A 430 -22.43 9.83 13.12
N THR A 431 -22.34 10.89 13.93
CA THR A 431 -23.09 12.15 13.75
C THR A 431 -22.15 13.34 13.90
N THR A 432 -22.37 14.42 13.16
CA THR A 432 -21.55 15.64 13.21
C THR A 432 -22.28 16.83 13.82
N GLY A 433 -23.51 16.71 14.27
CA GLY A 433 -24.32 17.86 14.68
C GLY A 433 -24.66 18.83 13.52
N SER A 434 -24.26 18.52 12.29
CA SER A 434 -24.58 19.23 11.05
C SER A 434 -25.27 18.29 10.07
N ALA A 435 -25.67 18.81 8.89
CA ALA A 435 -26.25 17.99 7.84
C ALA A 435 -25.25 17.05 7.14
N ASP A 436 -23.96 17.22 7.42
CA ASP A 436 -22.89 16.41 6.82
C ASP A 436 -22.76 15.06 7.54
N LEU A 437 -22.43 14.03 6.78
CA LEU A 437 -22.10 12.72 7.36
C LEU A 437 -20.78 12.77 8.14
N ALA A 438 -20.75 12.08 9.27
CA ALA A 438 -19.51 11.90 10.04
C ALA A 438 -18.42 11.20 9.18
N PRO A 439 -17.14 11.50 9.41
CA PRO A 439 -16.03 10.94 8.61
C PRO A 439 -16.07 9.42 8.50
N LEU A 440 -16.37 8.70 9.58
CA LEU A 440 -16.49 7.25 9.59
C LEU A 440 -17.64 6.76 8.69
N VAL A 441 -18.82 7.41 8.77
CA VAL A 441 -19.99 7.05 7.93
C VAL A 441 -19.73 7.42 6.47
N LYS A 442 -19.07 8.56 6.20
CA LYS A 442 -18.67 8.94 4.84
C LYS A 442 -17.69 7.93 4.24
N ALA A 443 -16.80 7.38 5.04
CA ALA A 443 -15.85 6.36 4.62
C ALA A 443 -16.51 5.06 4.13
N VAL A 444 -17.75 4.76 4.55
CA VAL A 444 -18.53 3.59 4.11
C VAL A 444 -18.80 3.60 2.60
N THR A 445 -18.72 4.75 1.94
CA THR A 445 -18.85 4.87 0.48
C THR A 445 -17.50 5.10 -0.24
N HIS A 446 -16.40 4.90 0.44
CA HIS A 446 -15.07 5.16 -0.13
C HIS A 446 -14.76 4.27 -1.35
N SER A 447 -14.01 4.82 -2.33
CA SER A 447 -13.67 4.13 -3.58
C SER A 447 -12.82 2.86 -3.35
N VAL A 448 -11.97 2.85 -2.31
CA VAL A 448 -11.13 1.69 -1.96
C VAL A 448 -11.94 0.72 -1.12
N PRO A 449 -12.13 -0.55 -1.56
CA PRO A 449 -12.92 -1.55 -0.86
C PRO A 449 -12.52 -1.76 0.61
N GLN A 450 -11.23 -1.89 0.88
CA GLN A 450 -10.74 -2.10 2.25
C GLN A 450 -11.15 -0.98 3.21
N VAL A 451 -11.10 0.27 2.75
CA VAL A 451 -11.51 1.44 3.56
C VAL A 451 -13.01 1.39 3.85
N ARG A 452 -13.85 1.19 2.82
CA ARG A 452 -15.29 1.18 3.01
C ARG A 452 -15.80 -0.01 3.83
N TYR A 453 -15.12 -1.15 3.74
CA TYR A 453 -15.47 -2.34 4.51
C TYR A 453 -15.07 -2.20 5.98
N GLU A 454 -13.85 -1.73 6.26
CA GLU A 454 -13.45 -1.46 7.65
C GLU A 454 -14.30 -0.37 8.30
N ALA A 455 -14.69 0.67 7.55
CA ALA A 455 -15.61 1.69 8.05
C ALA A 455 -16.97 1.10 8.45
N ALA A 456 -17.57 0.27 7.57
CA ALA A 456 -18.85 -0.39 7.88
C ALA A 456 -18.73 -1.31 9.10
N LEU A 457 -17.65 -2.07 9.21
CA LEU A 457 -17.39 -2.95 10.36
C LEU A 457 -17.10 -2.17 11.64
N ALA A 458 -16.43 -1.02 11.56
CA ALA A 458 -16.22 -0.13 12.70
C ALA A 458 -17.56 0.42 13.24
N VAL A 459 -18.47 0.84 12.34
CA VAL A 459 -19.81 1.25 12.73
C VAL A 459 -20.57 0.13 13.42
N LEU A 460 -20.50 -1.10 12.92
CA LEU A 460 -21.14 -2.26 13.57
C LEU A 460 -20.55 -2.58 14.95
N ARG A 461 -19.24 -2.42 15.13
CA ARG A 461 -18.59 -2.62 16.45
C ARG A 461 -19.11 -1.64 17.49
N LEU A 462 -19.41 -0.40 17.11
CA LEU A 462 -19.97 0.61 18.02
C LEU A 462 -21.32 0.24 18.62
N ASP A 463 -22.03 -0.71 18.03
CA ASP A 463 -23.26 -1.28 18.55
C ASP A 463 -24.38 -0.25 18.85
N PHE A 464 -24.64 0.63 17.89
CA PHE A 464 -25.71 1.58 18.02
C PHE A 464 -27.06 0.88 17.97
N GLN A 465 -27.95 1.25 18.91
CA GLN A 465 -29.32 0.74 19.04
C GLN A 465 -30.35 1.81 18.68
N SER A 466 -29.92 2.89 18.02
CA SER A 466 -30.78 3.97 17.55
C SER A 466 -30.35 4.43 16.16
N PRO A 467 -31.26 4.95 15.34
CA PRO A 467 -30.98 5.44 14.00
C PRO A 467 -29.91 6.54 13.98
N PHE A 468 -29.08 6.53 12.96
CA PHE A 468 -28.07 7.57 12.67
C PHE A 468 -28.03 7.86 11.17
N PRO A 469 -27.55 9.05 10.74
CA PRO A 469 -27.45 9.39 9.33
C PRO A 469 -26.53 8.41 8.57
N GLY A 470 -27.01 7.89 7.43
CA GLY A 470 -26.22 6.98 6.58
C GLY A 470 -26.22 5.51 7.00
N VAL A 471 -27.06 5.10 7.97
CA VAL A 471 -27.17 3.69 8.39
C VAL A 471 -27.48 2.74 7.22
N SER A 472 -28.28 3.17 6.26
CA SER A 472 -28.62 2.37 5.08
C SER A 472 -27.40 2.03 4.22
N THR A 473 -26.41 2.94 4.14
CA THR A 473 -25.16 2.66 3.43
C THR A 473 -24.31 1.61 4.12
N VAL A 474 -24.39 1.52 5.46
CA VAL A 474 -23.72 0.44 6.21
C VAL A 474 -24.34 -0.91 5.84
N THR A 475 -25.67 -0.99 5.78
CA THR A 475 -26.38 -2.19 5.34
C THR A 475 -26.00 -2.60 3.92
N ASP A 476 -25.94 -1.63 2.98
CA ASP A 476 -25.51 -1.89 1.61
C ASP A 476 -24.07 -2.45 1.54
N ARG A 477 -23.16 -1.98 2.40
CA ARG A 477 -21.77 -2.49 2.46
C ARG A 477 -21.68 -3.88 3.08
N LEU A 478 -22.47 -4.18 4.10
CA LEU A 478 -22.58 -5.55 4.63
C LEU A 478 -23.04 -6.52 3.55
N ASN A 479 -24.02 -6.12 2.78
CA ASN A 479 -24.53 -6.84 1.64
C ASN A 479 -23.45 -7.09 0.56
N GLU A 480 -22.72 -6.03 0.19
CA GLU A 480 -21.57 -6.10 -0.71
C GLU A 480 -20.52 -7.09 -0.22
N MET A 481 -20.08 -6.96 1.05
CA MET A 481 -19.08 -7.86 1.64
C MET A 481 -19.56 -9.31 1.69
N ALA A 482 -20.81 -9.56 2.07
CA ALA A 482 -21.38 -10.91 2.14
C ALA A 482 -21.43 -11.61 0.77
N SER A 483 -21.50 -10.83 -0.31
CA SER A 483 -21.52 -11.31 -1.70
C SER A 483 -20.13 -11.38 -2.38
N LEU A 484 -19.04 -11.04 -1.67
CA LEU A 484 -17.69 -11.06 -2.24
C LEU A 484 -17.33 -12.45 -2.81
N SER A 485 -16.88 -12.47 -4.05
CA SER A 485 -16.36 -13.67 -4.71
C SER A 485 -14.89 -13.89 -4.36
N ARG A 486 -14.35 -15.05 -4.75
CA ARG A 486 -12.92 -15.33 -4.63
C ARG A 486 -12.09 -14.38 -5.49
N ASP A 487 -12.60 -14.05 -6.68
CA ASP A 487 -11.90 -13.28 -7.71
C ASP A 487 -12.41 -11.84 -7.77
N PRO A 488 -11.58 -10.86 -8.16
CA PRO A 488 -11.99 -9.48 -8.39
C PRO A 488 -12.98 -9.40 -9.56
N ILE A 489 -13.75 -8.32 -9.61
CA ILE A 489 -14.77 -8.12 -10.64
C ILE A 489 -14.21 -7.22 -11.74
N ALA A 490 -14.44 -7.60 -13.01
CA ALA A 490 -14.33 -6.74 -14.17
C ALA A 490 -15.74 -6.54 -14.77
N LEU A 491 -16.10 -5.28 -15.05
CA LEU A 491 -17.35 -4.91 -15.68
C LEU A 491 -17.12 -4.69 -17.17
N ILE A 492 -17.83 -5.44 -18.01
CA ILE A 492 -17.84 -5.25 -19.47
C ILE A 492 -19.11 -4.50 -19.84
N VAL A 493 -18.98 -3.37 -20.54
CA VAL A 493 -20.10 -2.56 -21.02
C VAL A 493 -20.11 -2.60 -22.55
N ASP A 494 -20.89 -3.51 -23.11
CA ASP A 494 -20.99 -3.73 -24.54
C ASP A 494 -22.41 -4.15 -24.95
N THR A 495 -22.77 -3.89 -26.19
CA THR A 495 -24.08 -4.26 -26.77
C THR A 495 -24.02 -5.46 -27.70
N ARG A 496 -22.83 -5.89 -28.06
CA ARG A 496 -22.61 -7.02 -29.00
C ARG A 496 -22.24 -8.27 -28.21
N VAL A 497 -23.15 -9.22 -28.14
CA VAL A 497 -23.01 -10.46 -27.35
C VAL A 497 -21.78 -11.26 -27.75
N GLU A 498 -21.43 -11.33 -29.06
CA GLU A 498 -20.27 -12.08 -29.53
C GLU A 498 -18.97 -11.47 -29.04
N ARG A 499 -18.86 -10.14 -29.06
CA ARG A 499 -17.69 -9.40 -28.60
C ARG A 499 -17.58 -9.44 -27.05
N GLU A 500 -18.69 -9.24 -26.38
CA GLU A 500 -18.82 -9.40 -24.93
C GLU A 500 -18.29 -10.76 -24.48
N SER A 501 -18.81 -11.87 -25.07
CA SER A 501 -18.39 -13.23 -24.74
C SER A 501 -16.91 -13.52 -25.09
N GLN A 502 -16.33 -12.82 -26.08
CA GLN A 502 -14.91 -12.90 -26.36
C GLN A 502 -14.08 -12.22 -25.27
N ILE A 503 -14.44 -10.99 -24.91
CA ILE A 503 -13.75 -10.23 -23.86
C ILE A 503 -13.89 -10.97 -22.51
N GLU A 504 -15.09 -11.44 -22.18
CA GLU A 504 -15.37 -12.21 -20.97
C GLU A 504 -14.41 -13.40 -20.81
N ARG A 505 -14.27 -14.24 -21.81
CA ARG A 505 -13.37 -15.40 -21.75
C ARG A 505 -11.91 -15.00 -21.54
N LEU A 506 -11.44 -13.93 -22.18
CA LEU A 506 -10.07 -13.46 -22.05
C LEU A 506 -9.81 -12.86 -20.66
N ILE A 507 -10.72 -12.03 -20.17
CA ILE A 507 -10.61 -11.38 -18.86
C ILE A 507 -10.78 -12.40 -17.73
N ALA A 508 -11.68 -13.37 -17.85
CA ALA A 508 -11.81 -14.48 -16.90
C ALA A 508 -10.54 -15.32 -16.81
N SER A 509 -9.83 -15.54 -17.95
CA SER A 509 -8.54 -16.24 -17.94
C SER A 509 -7.41 -15.48 -17.21
N LEU A 510 -7.59 -14.18 -16.98
CA LEU A 510 -6.70 -13.34 -16.17
C LEU A 510 -7.06 -13.30 -14.67
N GLY A 511 -8.06 -14.09 -14.26
CA GLY A 511 -8.45 -14.22 -12.85
C GLY A 511 -9.51 -13.24 -12.40
N TYR A 512 -10.31 -12.69 -13.32
CA TYR A 512 -11.45 -11.83 -12.98
C TYR A 512 -12.77 -12.59 -13.11
N ARG A 513 -13.70 -12.33 -12.19
CA ARG A 513 -15.11 -12.60 -12.42
C ARG A 513 -15.70 -11.48 -13.28
N VAL A 514 -16.39 -11.81 -14.33
CA VAL A 514 -16.96 -10.82 -15.25
C VAL A 514 -18.42 -10.56 -14.93
N GLU A 515 -18.77 -9.28 -14.87
CA GLU A 515 -20.13 -8.77 -14.87
C GLU A 515 -20.36 -8.01 -16.19
N VAL A 516 -21.58 -7.99 -16.68
CA VAL A 516 -21.93 -7.40 -17.97
C VAL A 516 -23.00 -6.33 -17.81
N ALA A 517 -22.91 -5.28 -18.64
CA ALA A 517 -23.90 -4.25 -18.77
C ALA A 517 -24.07 -3.86 -20.24
N SER A 518 -25.30 -3.59 -20.67
CA SER A 518 -25.63 -3.20 -22.03
C SER A 518 -25.79 -1.68 -22.22
N SER A 519 -25.73 -0.90 -21.14
CA SER A 519 -25.95 0.54 -21.14
C SER A 519 -25.19 1.22 -20.01
N VAL A 520 -25.01 2.55 -20.10
CA VAL A 520 -24.43 3.39 -19.03
C VAL A 520 -25.27 3.27 -17.76
N ALA A 521 -26.59 3.30 -17.87
CA ALA A 521 -27.47 3.20 -16.70
C ALA A 521 -27.31 1.87 -15.96
N GLU A 522 -27.12 0.78 -16.67
CA GLU A 522 -26.86 -0.54 -16.09
C GLU A 522 -25.46 -0.62 -15.48
N ALA A 523 -24.45 -0.09 -16.17
CA ALA A 523 -23.09 -0.03 -15.68
C ALA A 523 -23.00 0.73 -14.33
N ILE A 524 -23.69 1.87 -14.19
CA ILE A 524 -23.72 2.63 -12.94
C ILE A 524 -24.40 1.84 -11.81
N ARG A 525 -25.46 1.07 -12.11
CA ARG A 525 -26.06 0.16 -11.10
C ARG A 525 -25.09 -0.91 -10.62
N GLN A 526 -24.20 -1.42 -11.52
CA GLN A 526 -23.16 -2.37 -11.12
C GLN A 526 -22.09 -1.70 -10.27
N VAL A 527 -21.68 -0.46 -10.60
CA VAL A 527 -20.75 0.32 -9.78
C VAL A 527 -21.35 0.58 -8.38
N ASP A 528 -22.63 0.88 -8.29
CA ASP A 528 -23.34 1.11 -7.02
C ASP A 528 -23.44 -0.16 -6.17
N ARG A 529 -23.63 -1.34 -6.79
CA ARG A 529 -23.56 -2.62 -6.08
C ARG A 529 -22.22 -2.85 -5.41
N GLY A 530 -21.16 -2.26 -5.94
CA GLY A 530 -19.82 -2.41 -5.42
C GLY A 530 -19.20 -3.78 -5.70
N GLY A 531 -18.80 -4.48 -4.66
CA GLY A 531 -17.92 -5.63 -4.77
C GLY A 531 -16.46 -5.17 -4.96
N ASP A 532 -15.57 -6.10 -5.22
CA ASP A 532 -14.19 -5.75 -5.58
C ASP A 532 -14.11 -5.48 -7.09
N LEU A 533 -14.87 -4.44 -7.56
CA LEU A 533 -14.85 -4.01 -8.95
C LEU A 533 -13.54 -3.27 -9.23
N ARG A 534 -12.70 -3.88 -10.09
CA ARG A 534 -11.33 -3.43 -10.35
C ARG A 534 -11.11 -2.86 -11.73
N LEU A 535 -12.06 -3.07 -12.64
CA LEU A 535 -11.86 -2.78 -14.05
C LEU A 535 -13.21 -2.56 -14.72
N VAL A 536 -13.30 -1.53 -15.55
CA VAL A 536 -14.40 -1.32 -16.49
C VAL A 536 -13.83 -1.35 -17.90
N ILE A 537 -14.41 -2.18 -18.77
CA ILE A 537 -14.09 -2.25 -20.19
C ILE A 537 -15.34 -1.85 -20.95
N THR A 538 -15.27 -0.81 -21.77
CA THR A 538 -16.44 -0.30 -22.49
C THR A 538 -16.17 -0.11 -23.97
N THR A 539 -17.19 -0.34 -24.80
CA THR A 539 -17.13 0.10 -26.20
C THR A 539 -17.22 1.62 -26.31
N SER A 540 -16.65 2.20 -27.35
CA SER A 540 -16.70 3.65 -27.61
C SER A 540 -18.13 4.18 -27.86
N MET A 541 -19.04 3.33 -28.31
CA MET A 541 -20.44 3.67 -28.63
C MET A 541 -21.40 2.80 -27.84
N LEU A 542 -22.19 3.39 -26.96
CA LEU A 542 -23.27 2.75 -26.20
C LEU A 542 -24.64 3.26 -26.68
N PRO A 543 -25.74 2.53 -26.44
CA PRO A 543 -27.06 2.88 -26.99
C PRO A 543 -27.69 4.10 -26.32
N ASP A 544 -27.39 4.33 -25.04
CA ASP A 544 -28.00 5.40 -24.23
C ASP A 544 -27.11 6.63 -24.10
N ARG A 545 -25.78 6.50 -24.10
CA ARG A 545 -24.82 7.59 -23.94
C ARG A 545 -23.46 7.23 -24.55
N SER A 546 -22.57 8.22 -24.67
CA SER A 546 -21.19 8.01 -25.10
C SER A 546 -20.33 7.33 -24.02
N ALA A 547 -19.21 6.72 -24.42
CA ALA A 547 -18.24 6.18 -23.48
C ALA A 547 -17.64 7.25 -22.54
N LEU A 548 -17.46 8.48 -23.02
CA LEU A 548 -16.98 9.58 -22.18
C LEU A 548 -17.98 9.98 -21.12
N GLU A 549 -19.28 9.94 -21.42
CA GLU A 549 -20.33 10.15 -20.42
C GLU A 549 -20.39 9.00 -19.40
N LEU A 550 -20.10 7.77 -19.81
CA LEU A 550 -19.91 6.65 -18.87
C LEU A 550 -18.75 6.92 -17.92
N VAL A 551 -17.58 7.32 -18.48
CA VAL A 551 -16.41 7.68 -17.65
C VAL A 551 -16.77 8.75 -16.64
N ASP A 552 -17.42 9.82 -17.07
CA ASP A 552 -17.83 10.92 -16.21
C ASP A 552 -18.86 10.47 -15.15
N ALA A 553 -19.83 9.63 -15.51
CA ALA A 553 -20.79 9.09 -14.55
C ALA A 553 -20.13 8.18 -13.51
N VAL A 554 -19.21 7.31 -13.93
CA VAL A 554 -18.42 6.46 -13.01
C VAL A 554 -17.56 7.32 -12.08
N ARG A 555 -16.92 8.38 -12.59
CA ARG A 555 -16.08 9.28 -11.78
C ARG A 555 -16.86 10.13 -10.79
N ARG A 556 -18.12 10.46 -11.07
CA ARG A 556 -19.01 11.12 -10.09
C ARG A 556 -19.48 10.19 -8.98
N HIS A 557 -19.44 8.89 -9.23
CA HIS A 557 -19.83 7.91 -8.21
C HIS A 557 -18.69 7.73 -7.19
N PRO A 558 -18.93 7.85 -5.88
CA PRO A 558 -17.86 7.77 -4.87
C PRO A 558 -17.00 6.51 -5.00
N MET A 559 -17.60 5.36 -5.24
CA MET A 559 -16.89 4.09 -5.40
C MET A 559 -16.19 3.95 -6.76
N GLY A 560 -16.58 4.75 -7.75
CA GLY A 560 -16.03 4.70 -9.11
C GLY A 560 -14.79 5.55 -9.34
N LEU A 561 -14.40 6.42 -8.39
CA LEU A 561 -13.34 7.40 -8.56
C LEU A 561 -12.00 6.82 -9.03
N ARG A 562 -11.67 5.61 -8.57
CA ARG A 562 -10.35 4.97 -8.77
C ARG A 562 -10.38 3.76 -9.69
N ILE A 563 -11.53 3.39 -10.23
CA ILE A 563 -11.64 2.20 -11.08
C ILE A 563 -11.03 2.49 -12.46
N PRO A 564 -10.02 1.72 -12.93
CA PRO A 564 -9.52 1.83 -14.28
C PRO A 564 -10.61 1.60 -15.32
N ILE A 565 -10.63 2.42 -16.36
CA ILE A 565 -11.62 2.32 -17.46
C ILE A 565 -10.89 2.20 -18.80
N PHE A 566 -11.21 1.16 -19.55
CA PHE A 566 -10.70 0.91 -20.90
C PHE A 566 -11.81 1.10 -21.90
N ILE A 567 -11.62 2.07 -22.79
CA ILE A 567 -12.51 2.31 -23.92
C ILE A 567 -11.92 1.58 -25.12
N HIS A 568 -12.67 0.68 -25.73
CA HIS A 568 -12.25 0.01 -26.94
C HIS A 568 -13.12 0.41 -28.13
N GLY A 569 -12.52 0.50 -29.30
CA GLY A 569 -13.21 0.88 -30.52
C GLY A 569 -12.24 1.33 -31.60
N PRO A 570 -12.77 1.73 -32.77
CA PRO A 570 -11.95 2.37 -33.79
C PRO A 570 -11.26 3.61 -33.24
N TYR A 571 -10.08 3.93 -33.75
CA TYR A 571 -9.38 5.14 -33.39
C TYR A 571 -10.29 6.37 -33.57
N ASP A 572 -10.43 7.12 -32.50
CA ASP A 572 -11.17 8.39 -32.47
C ASP A 572 -10.30 9.43 -31.74
N SER A 573 -9.87 10.43 -32.50
CA SER A 573 -9.01 11.48 -31.99
C SER A 573 -9.66 12.30 -30.87
N SER A 574 -10.98 12.44 -30.87
CA SER A 574 -11.71 13.18 -29.82
C SER A 574 -11.71 12.41 -28.51
N ILE A 575 -11.89 11.10 -28.55
CA ILE A 575 -11.78 10.23 -27.37
C ILE A 575 -10.33 10.21 -26.87
N GLN A 576 -9.36 10.11 -27.78
CA GLN A 576 -7.94 10.09 -27.41
C GLN A 576 -7.51 11.36 -26.68
N VAL A 577 -7.87 12.54 -27.17
CA VAL A 577 -7.56 13.82 -26.52
C VAL A 577 -8.24 13.90 -25.16
N ALA A 578 -9.54 13.54 -25.07
CA ALA A 578 -10.25 13.56 -23.79
C ALA A 578 -9.63 12.59 -22.77
N VAL A 579 -9.20 11.40 -23.20
CA VAL A 579 -8.52 10.41 -22.35
C VAL A 579 -7.15 10.91 -21.88
N GLU A 580 -6.40 11.58 -22.73
CA GLU A 580 -5.11 12.17 -22.36
C GLU A 580 -5.27 13.25 -21.30
N ASP A 581 -6.30 14.10 -21.42
CA ASP A 581 -6.63 15.10 -20.40
C ASP A 581 -7.07 14.47 -19.07
N MET A 582 -7.82 13.35 -19.12
CA MET A 582 -8.30 12.63 -17.94
C MET A 582 -7.22 11.74 -17.28
N ARG A 583 -6.22 11.34 -18.02
CA ARG A 583 -5.20 10.35 -17.59
C ARG A 583 -4.50 10.74 -16.29
N TRP A 584 -4.30 12.02 -16.03
CA TRP A 584 -3.63 12.52 -14.82
C TRP A 584 -4.52 12.47 -13.59
N ASN A 585 -5.84 12.45 -13.76
CA ASN A 585 -6.83 12.47 -12.69
C ASN A 585 -7.46 11.10 -12.42
N ALA A 586 -7.41 10.19 -13.41
CA ALA A 586 -8.01 8.87 -13.29
C ALA A 586 -7.44 7.91 -14.36
N PRO A 587 -7.35 6.59 -14.10
CA PRO A 587 -6.86 5.62 -15.07
C PRO A 587 -7.91 5.38 -16.15
N VAL A 588 -7.79 6.06 -17.28
CA VAL A 588 -8.59 5.85 -18.46
C VAL A 588 -7.65 5.61 -19.64
N ALA A 589 -7.96 4.63 -20.49
CA ALA A 589 -7.21 4.36 -21.71
C ALA A 589 -8.16 4.08 -22.87
N HIS A 590 -7.83 4.58 -24.07
CA HIS A 590 -8.49 4.23 -25.33
C HIS A 590 -7.57 3.35 -26.18
N MET A 591 -8.08 2.25 -26.68
CA MET A 591 -7.28 1.24 -27.36
C MET A 591 -8.08 0.37 -28.34
N GLU A 592 -7.39 -0.29 -29.25
CA GLU A 592 -7.95 -1.39 -29.99
C GLU A 592 -8.12 -2.63 -29.11
N LEU A 593 -9.14 -3.42 -29.40
CA LEU A 593 -9.48 -4.60 -28.62
C LEU A 593 -8.40 -5.68 -28.76
N PRO A 594 -7.71 -6.09 -27.68
CA PRO A 594 -6.77 -7.21 -27.76
C PRO A 594 -7.50 -8.53 -28.06
N ASN A 595 -6.88 -9.35 -28.85
CA ASN A 595 -7.42 -10.66 -29.27
C ASN A 595 -6.86 -11.85 -28.46
N SER A 596 -6.02 -11.58 -27.46
CA SER A 596 -5.41 -12.60 -26.60
C SER A 596 -5.27 -12.13 -25.16
N ALA A 597 -5.24 -13.08 -24.21
CA ALA A 597 -5.01 -12.80 -22.80
C ALA A 597 -3.65 -12.14 -22.56
N ALA A 598 -2.61 -12.54 -23.27
CA ALA A 598 -1.29 -11.91 -23.18
C ALA A 598 -1.33 -10.44 -23.63
N GLY A 599 -2.08 -10.13 -24.71
CA GLY A 599 -2.29 -8.76 -25.17
C GLY A 599 -3.02 -7.90 -24.13
N TRP A 600 -4.04 -8.45 -23.48
CA TRP A 600 -4.72 -7.80 -22.35
C TRP A 600 -3.76 -7.57 -21.19
N GLY A 601 -2.93 -8.55 -20.79
CA GLY A 601 -1.94 -8.40 -19.74
C GLY A 601 -1.00 -7.22 -19.98
N VAL A 602 -0.45 -7.11 -21.18
CA VAL A 602 0.46 -6.01 -21.58
C VAL A 602 -0.22 -4.63 -21.47
N ILE A 603 -1.52 -4.55 -21.78
CA ILE A 603 -2.26 -3.27 -21.76
C ILE A 603 -2.74 -2.93 -20.35
N LEU A 604 -3.19 -3.93 -19.60
CA LEU A 604 -3.68 -3.72 -18.23
C LEU A 604 -2.56 -3.33 -17.28
N GLU A 605 -1.39 -3.93 -17.36
CA GLU A 605 -0.28 -3.73 -16.42
C GLU A 605 0.14 -2.26 -16.28
N PRO A 606 0.41 -1.49 -17.35
CA PRO A 606 0.77 -0.08 -17.20
C PRO A 606 -0.33 0.78 -16.60
N VAL A 607 -1.60 0.50 -16.93
CA VAL A 607 -2.74 1.29 -16.45
C VAL A 607 -3.07 0.95 -15.00
N MET A 608 -2.97 -0.33 -14.63
CA MET A 608 -3.19 -0.78 -13.26
C MET A 608 -2.06 -0.34 -12.31
N SER A 609 -0.85 -0.13 -12.85
CA SER A 609 0.32 0.35 -12.10
C SER A 609 0.53 1.85 -12.18
N LEU A 610 -0.29 2.60 -12.93
CA LEU A 610 -0.16 4.06 -13.00
C LEU A 610 -0.27 4.67 -11.59
N PRO A 611 0.75 5.44 -11.15
CA PRO A 611 0.61 6.27 -9.98
C PRO A 611 -0.38 7.38 -10.33
N ILE A 612 -1.63 7.25 -9.89
CA ILE A 612 -2.67 8.23 -10.14
C ILE A 612 -2.54 9.31 -9.08
N GLY A 613 -1.67 10.24 -9.30
CA GLY A 613 -1.48 11.40 -8.42
C GLY A 613 -1.28 10.98 -6.95
N ARG A 614 -2.10 11.53 -6.06
CA ARG A 614 -2.14 11.14 -4.63
C ARG A 614 -2.91 9.86 -4.35
N LEU A 615 -3.51 9.27 -5.39
CA LEU A 615 -4.35 8.08 -5.29
C LEU A 615 -3.47 6.82 -5.27
N GLN A 616 -2.74 6.64 -4.18
CA GLN A 616 -2.08 5.39 -3.90
C GLN A 616 -3.14 4.45 -3.35
N GLY A 617 -3.66 3.59 -4.23
CA GLY A 617 -4.60 2.58 -3.80
C GLY A 617 -3.92 1.55 -2.92
N PHE A 618 -4.65 0.97 -2.01
CA PHE A 618 -4.31 -0.33 -1.47
C PHE A 618 -4.25 -1.35 -2.62
N ASP A 619 -3.38 -2.31 -2.50
CA ASP A 619 -3.34 -3.46 -3.40
C ASP A 619 -4.73 -4.09 -3.53
N PRO A 620 -5.04 -4.73 -4.66
CA PRO A 620 -6.25 -5.52 -4.79
C PRO A 620 -6.42 -6.46 -3.61
N LEU A 621 -7.65 -6.59 -3.09
CA LEU A 621 -7.91 -7.52 -2.01
C LEU A 621 -7.41 -8.92 -2.40
N SER A 622 -6.63 -9.55 -1.54
CA SER A 622 -6.25 -10.94 -1.71
C SER A 622 -7.47 -11.86 -1.50
N PRO A 623 -7.45 -13.10 -2.01
CA PRO A 623 -8.51 -14.07 -1.75
C PRO A 623 -8.77 -14.28 -0.25
N ALA A 624 -7.73 -14.23 0.58
CA ALA A 624 -7.84 -14.34 2.04
C ALA A 624 -8.56 -13.14 2.65
N GLN A 625 -8.25 -11.92 2.21
CA GLN A 625 -8.94 -10.71 2.67
C GLN A 625 -10.40 -10.69 2.24
N ARG A 626 -10.72 -11.11 1.00
CA ARG A 626 -12.13 -11.24 0.56
C ARG A 626 -12.90 -12.23 1.42
N TYR A 627 -12.28 -13.37 1.74
CA TYR A 627 -12.88 -14.34 2.64
C TYR A 627 -13.11 -13.77 4.05
N ASP A 628 -12.12 -13.06 4.62
CA ASP A 628 -12.23 -12.45 5.95
C ASP A 628 -13.33 -11.39 6.00
N PHE A 629 -13.38 -10.46 5.04
CA PHE A 629 -14.44 -9.45 4.97
C PHE A 629 -15.81 -10.08 4.83
N ARG A 630 -15.94 -11.10 3.99
CA ARG A 630 -17.19 -11.85 3.82
C ARG A 630 -17.62 -12.53 5.13
N ARG A 631 -16.69 -13.20 5.82
CA ARG A 631 -16.92 -13.83 7.11
C ARG A 631 -17.40 -12.80 8.15
N ARG A 632 -16.69 -11.68 8.28
CA ARG A 632 -17.02 -10.60 9.22
C ARG A 632 -18.38 -9.97 8.91
N ALA A 633 -18.73 -9.81 7.64
CA ALA A 633 -20.05 -9.34 7.23
C ALA A 633 -21.17 -10.29 7.64
N ILE A 634 -20.97 -11.59 7.45
CA ILE A 634 -21.94 -12.63 7.85
C ILE A 634 -22.16 -12.63 9.36
N LEU A 635 -21.10 -12.49 10.15
CA LEU A 635 -21.21 -12.35 11.60
C LEU A 635 -21.96 -11.08 11.99
N GLY A 636 -21.72 -9.97 11.27
CA GLY A 636 -22.47 -8.72 11.42
C GLY A 636 -23.96 -8.88 11.10
N ILE A 637 -24.28 -9.53 10.00
CA ILE A 637 -25.66 -9.87 9.63
C ILE A 637 -26.30 -10.72 10.73
N GLY A 638 -25.59 -11.74 11.23
CA GLY A 638 -26.05 -12.58 12.33
C GLY A 638 -26.38 -11.80 13.60
N LYS A 639 -25.55 -10.78 13.93
CA LYS A 639 -25.81 -9.89 15.05
C LYS A 639 -27.10 -9.08 14.84
N LEU A 640 -27.27 -8.46 13.67
CA LEU A 640 -28.45 -7.65 13.36
C LEU A 640 -29.74 -8.48 13.32
N THR A 641 -29.68 -9.68 12.73
CA THR A 641 -30.84 -10.58 12.63
C THR A 641 -31.18 -11.27 13.95
N GLY A 642 -30.23 -11.36 14.87
CA GLY A 642 -30.44 -11.92 16.22
C GLY A 642 -31.34 -11.05 17.11
N SER A 643 -31.41 -9.74 16.86
CA SER A 643 -32.27 -8.79 17.60
C SER A 643 -32.90 -7.77 16.64
N PRO A 644 -33.78 -8.20 15.73
CA PRO A 644 -34.31 -7.33 14.68
C PRO A 644 -35.13 -6.16 15.25
N ASP A 645 -35.76 -6.30 16.41
CA ASP A 645 -36.49 -5.22 17.07
C ASP A 645 -35.58 -4.07 17.54
N VAL A 646 -34.29 -4.37 17.81
CA VAL A 646 -33.29 -3.40 18.21
C VAL A 646 -32.65 -2.72 17.00
N TYR A 647 -32.54 -3.45 15.89
CA TYR A 647 -31.81 -3.03 14.71
C TYR A 647 -32.67 -2.84 13.46
N ASP A 648 -34.00 -2.61 13.63
CA ASP A 648 -34.98 -2.43 12.55
C ASP A 648 -34.56 -1.31 11.58
N PHE A 649 -33.94 -0.25 12.12
CA PHE A 649 -33.51 0.92 11.36
C PHE A 649 -32.36 0.62 10.37
N TYR A 650 -31.68 -0.53 10.47
CA TYR A 650 -30.74 -0.97 9.44
C TYR A 650 -31.44 -1.39 8.15
N GLY A 651 -32.73 -1.68 8.18
CA GLY A 651 -33.50 -2.04 6.99
C GLY A 651 -33.02 -3.35 6.36
N LEU A 652 -33.13 -4.45 7.11
CA LEU A 652 -32.62 -5.77 6.72
C LEU A 652 -33.24 -6.28 5.40
N ASP A 653 -34.39 -5.80 5.01
CA ASP A 653 -35.05 -6.14 3.74
C ASP A 653 -34.20 -5.81 2.51
N ARG A 654 -33.32 -4.82 2.60
CA ARG A 654 -32.39 -4.46 1.53
C ARG A 654 -31.38 -5.58 1.23
N MET A 655 -31.08 -6.41 2.22
CA MET A 655 -30.13 -7.52 2.08
C MET A 655 -30.76 -8.76 1.43
N LEU A 656 -32.07 -8.84 1.30
CA LEU A 656 -32.77 -10.02 0.75
C LEU A 656 -32.46 -10.29 -0.72
N THR A 657 -32.09 -9.26 -1.48
CA THR A 657 -31.73 -9.34 -2.89
C THR A 657 -30.27 -9.75 -3.12
N ALA A 658 -29.47 -9.84 -2.04
CA ALA A 658 -28.07 -10.18 -2.15
C ALA A 658 -27.84 -11.66 -2.46
N SER A 659 -26.85 -11.91 -3.30
CA SER A 659 -26.25 -13.22 -3.46
C SER A 659 -25.30 -13.51 -2.28
N ILE A 660 -25.83 -13.78 -1.09
CA ILE A 660 -24.99 -14.23 0.03
C ILE A 660 -24.43 -15.57 -0.38
N GLY A 661 -23.16 -15.60 -0.71
CA GLY A 661 -22.48 -16.81 -1.14
C GLY A 661 -22.35 -17.80 0.00
N ALA A 662 -22.33 -19.10 -0.32
CA ALA A 662 -22.08 -20.15 0.68
C ALA A 662 -20.76 -19.89 1.41
N VAL A 663 -20.82 -19.81 2.74
CA VAL A 663 -19.63 -19.77 3.60
C VAL A 663 -19.34 -21.20 4.04
N ASP A 664 -18.08 -21.49 4.29
CA ASP A 664 -17.69 -22.82 4.78
C ASP A 664 -18.39 -23.05 6.14
N ALA A 665 -19.38 -23.94 6.14
CA ALA A 665 -20.13 -24.32 7.34
C ALA A 665 -19.24 -24.93 8.44
N ARG A 666 -17.95 -25.17 8.14
CA ARG A 666 -16.94 -25.62 9.11
C ARG A 666 -16.37 -24.49 9.95
N ASP A 667 -16.58 -23.21 9.57
CA ASP A 667 -16.17 -22.08 10.41
C ASP A 667 -17.06 -22.07 11.68
N PRO A 668 -16.48 -22.28 12.88
CA PRO A 668 -17.26 -22.41 14.11
C PRO A 668 -18.00 -21.12 14.50
N ASP A 669 -17.53 -19.97 14.05
CA ASP A 669 -18.17 -18.69 14.35
C ASP A 669 -19.36 -18.45 13.42
N VAL A 670 -19.22 -18.81 12.14
CA VAL A 670 -20.34 -18.76 11.18
C VAL A 670 -21.44 -19.76 11.55
N ALA A 671 -21.07 -20.94 12.05
CA ALA A 671 -22.02 -21.93 12.53
C ALA A 671 -22.87 -21.45 13.73
N LYS A 672 -22.43 -20.41 14.45
CA LYS A 672 -23.21 -19.78 15.54
C LYS A 672 -24.26 -18.77 15.04
N VAL A 673 -24.23 -18.40 13.76
CA VAL A 673 -25.29 -17.57 13.17
C VAL A 673 -26.59 -18.37 13.17
N ALA A 674 -27.70 -17.73 13.51
CA ALA A 674 -29.01 -18.37 13.59
C ALA A 674 -29.30 -19.20 12.32
N PHE A 675 -29.76 -20.44 12.51
CA PHE A 675 -30.01 -21.41 11.44
C PHE A 675 -28.77 -21.91 10.68
N GLY A 676 -27.52 -21.56 11.09
CA GLY A 676 -26.28 -21.96 10.40
C GLY A 676 -26.13 -21.40 8.97
N ASP A 677 -27.11 -20.67 8.48
CA ASP A 677 -27.13 -19.99 7.17
C ASP A 677 -27.57 -18.53 7.34
N PRO A 678 -26.70 -17.54 7.07
CA PRO A 678 -27.01 -16.12 7.18
C PRO A 678 -28.19 -15.71 6.29
N ARG A 679 -28.42 -16.41 5.19
CA ARG A 679 -29.56 -16.16 4.32
C ARG A 679 -30.89 -16.50 5.01
N LEU A 680 -30.95 -17.65 5.71
CA LEU A 680 -32.13 -18.03 6.49
C LEU A 680 -32.36 -17.06 7.66
N ALA A 681 -31.29 -16.63 8.32
CA ALA A 681 -31.36 -15.63 9.37
C ALA A 681 -31.96 -14.29 8.86
N LEU A 682 -31.51 -13.81 7.69
CA LEU A 682 -32.07 -12.61 7.04
C LEU A 682 -33.55 -12.77 6.68
N LEU A 683 -33.90 -13.89 6.03
CA LEU A 683 -35.27 -14.18 5.63
C LEU A 683 -36.19 -14.28 6.84
N SER A 684 -35.73 -14.88 7.94
CA SER A 684 -36.45 -14.99 9.19
C SER A 684 -36.64 -13.65 9.90
N ALA A 685 -35.66 -12.76 9.84
CA ALA A 685 -35.69 -11.46 10.50
C ALA A 685 -36.53 -10.42 9.74
N SER A 686 -36.78 -10.64 8.45
CA SER A 686 -37.53 -9.69 7.61
C SER A 686 -39.04 -9.81 7.79
N ALA A 687 -39.72 -8.66 7.95
CA ALA A 687 -41.17 -8.57 7.97
C ALA A 687 -41.80 -8.61 6.57
N ASN A 688 -41.08 -9.00 5.53
CA ASN A 688 -41.48 -8.99 4.14
C ASN A 688 -42.15 -10.32 3.74
N GLY A 689 -43.35 -10.27 3.14
CA GLY A 689 -44.07 -11.44 2.65
C GLY A 689 -43.30 -12.25 1.58
N GLN A 690 -42.47 -11.60 0.79
CA GLN A 690 -41.60 -12.26 -0.17
C GLN A 690 -40.50 -13.11 0.55
N ALA A 691 -40.04 -12.68 1.70
CA ALA A 691 -39.08 -13.44 2.51
C ALA A 691 -39.68 -14.76 2.99
N GLN A 692 -40.92 -14.70 3.56
CA GLN A 692 -41.66 -15.90 3.97
C GLN A 692 -41.96 -16.80 2.76
N ALA A 693 -42.38 -16.24 1.61
CA ALA A 693 -42.60 -17.00 0.39
C ALA A 693 -41.31 -17.74 -0.09
N THR A 694 -40.15 -17.09 0.00
CA THR A 694 -38.86 -17.70 -0.34
C THR A 694 -38.54 -18.86 0.60
N LEU A 695 -38.79 -18.73 1.90
CA LEU A 695 -38.58 -19.83 2.87
C LEU A 695 -39.51 -21.01 2.56
N VAL A 696 -40.76 -20.76 2.18
CA VAL A 696 -41.71 -21.80 1.71
C VAL A 696 -41.17 -22.51 0.48
N GLU A 697 -40.66 -21.79 -0.51
CA GLU A 697 -40.06 -22.39 -1.71
C GLU A 697 -38.83 -23.24 -1.39
N MET A 698 -38.02 -22.80 -0.44
CA MET A 698 -36.85 -23.60 0.01
C MET A 698 -37.30 -24.90 0.69
N MET A 699 -38.34 -24.87 1.49
CA MET A 699 -38.91 -26.07 2.13
C MET A 699 -39.51 -27.07 1.14
N LEU A 700 -40.14 -26.56 0.08
CA LEU A 700 -40.91 -27.39 -0.87
C LEU A 700 -40.05 -27.93 -2.03
N ARG A 701 -38.76 -27.57 -2.17
CA ARG A 701 -37.89 -28.07 -3.23
C ARG A 701 -37.67 -29.59 -3.13
N PRO A 702 -37.94 -30.40 -4.17
CA PRO A 702 -37.83 -31.86 -4.10
C PRO A 702 -36.42 -32.38 -3.91
N SER A 703 -35.39 -31.60 -4.28
CA SER A 703 -33.97 -31.99 -4.18
C SER A 703 -33.27 -31.52 -2.92
N THR A 704 -33.99 -30.94 -1.96
CA THR A 704 -33.42 -30.35 -0.75
C THR A 704 -33.01 -31.44 0.24
N LYS A 705 -31.79 -31.35 0.78
CA LYS A 705 -31.32 -32.27 1.84
C LYS A 705 -32.13 -32.04 3.13
N GLN A 706 -32.22 -33.06 3.96
CA GLN A 706 -33.02 -33.01 5.20
C GLN A 706 -32.63 -31.81 6.09
N ALA A 707 -31.34 -31.54 6.26
CA ALA A 707 -30.86 -30.42 7.06
C ALA A 707 -31.34 -29.05 6.51
N ASP A 708 -31.37 -28.88 5.18
CA ASP A 708 -31.69 -27.59 4.53
C ASP A 708 -33.18 -27.25 4.69
N TYR A 709 -34.10 -28.21 4.45
CA TYR A 709 -35.54 -27.91 4.62
C TYR A 709 -35.93 -27.79 6.08
N GLN A 710 -35.27 -28.47 7.02
CA GLN A 710 -35.50 -28.30 8.45
C GLN A 710 -35.08 -26.90 8.91
N ALA A 711 -33.90 -26.44 8.52
CA ALA A 711 -33.43 -25.09 8.82
C ALA A 711 -34.37 -24.01 8.20
N ALA A 712 -34.84 -24.22 6.96
CA ALA A 712 -35.83 -23.33 6.34
C ALA A 712 -37.20 -23.33 7.09
N ALA A 713 -37.64 -24.48 7.60
CA ALA A 713 -38.83 -24.57 8.40
C ALA A 713 -38.70 -23.87 9.74
N GLU A 714 -37.56 -24.04 10.43
CA GLU A 714 -37.28 -23.31 11.67
C GLU A 714 -37.20 -21.80 11.45
N ALA A 715 -36.58 -21.35 10.35
CA ALA A 715 -36.50 -19.93 9.96
C ALA A 715 -37.89 -19.37 9.66
N LEU A 716 -38.75 -20.12 8.95
CA LEU A 716 -40.13 -19.71 8.66
C LEU A 716 -40.99 -19.69 9.94
N ARG A 717 -40.85 -20.65 10.83
CA ARG A 717 -41.49 -20.66 12.14
C ARG A 717 -41.14 -19.41 12.93
N ALA A 718 -39.86 -19.10 13.06
CA ALA A 718 -39.36 -17.92 13.76
C ALA A 718 -39.89 -16.61 13.12
N SER A 719 -39.98 -16.55 11.79
CA SER A 719 -40.53 -15.40 11.07
C SER A 719 -42.03 -15.24 11.37
N ILE A 720 -42.82 -16.32 11.32
CA ILE A 720 -44.24 -16.32 11.61
C ILE A 720 -44.51 -15.96 13.07
N GLU A 721 -43.70 -16.47 13.99
CA GLU A 721 -43.86 -16.15 15.42
C GLU A 721 -43.60 -14.67 15.71
N ARG A 722 -42.66 -14.04 15.00
CA ARG A 722 -42.26 -12.65 15.20
C ARG A 722 -43.15 -11.67 14.44
N HIS A 723 -43.42 -11.92 13.17
CA HIS A 723 -44.05 -10.95 12.26
C HIS A 723 -45.49 -11.33 11.89
N GLY A 724 -45.95 -12.47 12.33
CA GLY A 724 -47.23 -13.02 11.86
C GLY A 724 -47.11 -13.62 10.44
N VAL A 725 -48.23 -13.97 9.86
CA VAL A 725 -48.31 -14.45 8.47
C VAL A 725 -48.44 -13.23 7.54
N VAL A 726 -47.29 -12.86 6.91
CA VAL A 726 -47.21 -11.72 5.98
C VAL A 726 -47.11 -12.18 4.50
N MET A 727 -46.96 -13.48 4.25
CA MET A 727 -46.99 -14.05 2.90
C MET A 727 -48.41 -14.00 2.31
N SER A 728 -48.51 -14.06 0.98
CA SER A 728 -49.82 -14.05 0.29
C SER A 728 -50.61 -15.32 0.58
N GLY A 729 -51.97 -15.19 0.50
CA GLY A 729 -52.90 -16.33 0.68
C GLY A 729 -52.63 -17.48 -0.29
N ASP A 730 -52.09 -17.21 -1.50
CA ASP A 730 -51.72 -18.24 -2.44
C ASP A 730 -50.52 -19.08 -1.98
N VAL A 731 -49.56 -18.46 -1.28
CA VAL A 731 -48.40 -19.17 -0.70
C VAL A 731 -48.90 -20.05 0.47
N VAL A 732 -49.80 -19.53 1.30
CA VAL A 732 -50.42 -20.29 2.40
C VAL A 732 -51.18 -21.48 1.85
N ARG A 733 -51.98 -21.31 0.78
CA ARG A 733 -52.71 -22.39 0.12
C ARG A 733 -51.75 -23.46 -0.45
N ARG A 734 -50.67 -23.06 -1.11
CA ARG A 734 -49.63 -23.96 -1.61
C ARG A 734 -48.99 -24.79 -0.49
N LEU A 735 -48.73 -24.21 0.68
CA LEU A 735 -48.27 -24.96 1.88
C LEU A 735 -49.28 -26.01 2.32
N GLY A 736 -50.56 -25.65 2.39
CA GLY A 736 -51.64 -26.58 2.74
C GLY A 736 -51.79 -27.75 1.76
N VAL A 737 -51.78 -27.47 0.47
CA VAL A 737 -51.79 -28.52 -0.57
C VAL A 737 -50.54 -29.40 -0.48
N ALA A 738 -49.34 -28.83 -0.24
CA ALA A 738 -48.15 -29.60 -0.08
C ALA A 738 -48.20 -30.52 1.17
N ALA A 739 -48.68 -30.02 2.31
CA ALA A 739 -48.86 -30.84 3.52
C ALA A 739 -49.78 -32.06 3.31
N ALA A 740 -50.83 -31.88 2.49
CA ALA A 740 -51.80 -32.96 2.19
C ALA A 740 -51.30 -33.95 1.13
N SER A 741 -50.51 -33.47 0.12
CA SER A 741 -50.17 -34.24 -1.08
C SER A 741 -48.77 -34.88 -1.02
N MET A 742 -47.86 -34.39 -0.16
CA MET A 742 -46.51 -34.96 -0.01
C MET A 742 -46.54 -36.37 0.60
N ALA A 743 -45.61 -37.20 0.13
CA ALA A 743 -45.40 -38.52 0.76
C ALA A 743 -44.99 -38.35 2.25
N ARG A 744 -45.53 -39.23 3.09
CA ARG A 744 -45.21 -39.23 4.51
C ARG A 744 -43.71 -39.35 4.75
N GLY A 745 -43.15 -38.40 5.45
CA GLY A 745 -41.71 -38.32 5.72
C GLY A 745 -41.37 -37.06 6.52
N PRO A 746 -40.07 -36.91 6.89
CA PRO A 746 -39.63 -35.78 7.71
C PRO A 746 -39.90 -34.39 7.07
N GLN A 747 -39.88 -34.28 5.73
CA GLN A 747 -40.17 -33.04 5.04
C GLN A 747 -41.67 -32.69 5.10
N GLN A 748 -42.53 -33.68 4.87
CA GLN A 748 -43.99 -33.51 4.98
C GLN A 748 -44.39 -33.13 6.42
N GLN A 749 -43.74 -33.76 7.43
CA GLN A 749 -43.97 -33.44 8.82
C GLN A 749 -43.61 -31.96 9.11
N ALA A 750 -42.47 -31.46 8.68
CA ALA A 750 -42.05 -30.09 8.85
C ALA A 750 -43.02 -29.09 8.20
N VAL A 751 -43.54 -29.42 7.01
CA VAL A 751 -44.57 -28.60 6.32
C VAL A 751 -45.88 -28.63 7.09
N ALA A 752 -46.30 -29.82 7.59
CA ALA A 752 -47.55 -29.93 8.34
C ALA A 752 -47.51 -29.15 9.67
N GLU A 753 -46.36 -29.17 10.38
CA GLU A 753 -46.17 -28.39 11.61
C GLU A 753 -46.31 -26.86 11.37
N ILE A 754 -45.81 -26.35 10.26
CA ILE A 754 -45.98 -24.91 9.89
C ILE A 754 -47.44 -24.62 9.57
N VAL A 755 -48.13 -25.50 8.82
CA VAL A 755 -49.53 -25.35 8.50
C VAL A 755 -50.40 -25.33 9.78
N GLU A 756 -50.11 -26.21 10.72
CA GLU A 756 -50.75 -26.25 12.03
C GLU A 756 -50.49 -24.97 12.85
N LEU A 757 -49.23 -24.48 12.84
CA LEU A 757 -48.90 -23.21 13.50
C LEU A 757 -49.71 -22.04 12.94
N ILE A 758 -49.85 -21.95 11.61
CA ILE A 758 -50.67 -20.91 10.94
C ILE A 758 -52.12 -21.03 11.31
N ALA A 759 -52.71 -22.26 11.29
CA ALA A 759 -54.10 -22.51 11.60
C ALA A 759 -54.43 -22.18 13.07
N ASN A 760 -53.62 -22.66 14.01
CA ASN A 760 -53.85 -22.51 15.43
C ASN A 760 -53.68 -21.09 15.94
N ARG A 761 -52.73 -20.34 15.39
CA ARG A 761 -52.34 -19.02 15.91
C ARG A 761 -53.05 -17.86 15.21
N PHE A 762 -53.40 -18.02 13.94
CA PHE A 762 -53.91 -16.92 13.11
C PHE A 762 -55.30 -17.21 12.53
N GLY A 763 -55.93 -18.34 12.85
CA GLY A 763 -57.30 -18.65 12.47
C GLY A 763 -57.56 -18.82 10.96
N PHE A 764 -56.50 -19.06 10.16
CA PHE A 764 -56.66 -19.34 8.75
C PHE A 764 -57.15 -20.77 8.56
N MET A 765 -58.37 -20.93 8.05
CA MET A 765 -58.82 -22.22 7.53
C MET A 765 -58.05 -22.53 6.24
N ILE A 766 -57.09 -23.43 6.34
CA ILE A 766 -56.43 -23.98 5.17
C ILE A 766 -57.36 -25.05 4.61
N VAL A 767 -58.17 -24.71 3.62
CA VAL A 767 -59.07 -25.66 2.95
C VAL A 767 -58.23 -26.75 2.29
N GLY A 768 -58.37 -27.97 2.77
CA GLY A 768 -57.74 -29.14 2.19
C GLY A 768 -58.27 -29.41 0.78
N ALA A 769 -57.57 -30.24 0.04
CA ALA A 769 -57.82 -30.61 -1.36
C ALA A 769 -59.17 -31.35 -1.61
N ASP A 770 -60.10 -31.33 -0.67
CA ASP A 770 -61.37 -32.10 -0.74
C ASP A 770 -62.60 -31.31 -1.16
N ASP A 771 -62.44 -30.03 -1.61
CA ASP A 771 -63.57 -29.33 -2.25
C ASP A 771 -63.36 -29.28 -3.77
N PRO A 772 -64.28 -29.89 -4.57
CA PRO A 772 -64.17 -30.05 -6.02
C PRO A 772 -64.24 -28.73 -6.81
#